data_7abe3e8d9b01b671614593b15f75baf9
#
_entry.id   7abe3e8d9b01b671614593b15f75baf9
#
_cell.length_a   1.000
_cell.length_b   1.000
_cell.length_c   1.000
_cell.angle_alpha   90.00
_cell.angle_beta   90.00
_cell.angle_gamma   90.00
#
_symmetry.space_group_name_H-M   'P 1'
#
loop_
_entity.id
_entity.type
_entity.pdbx_description
1 polymer ?
#
loop_
_entity_poly.entity_id
_entity_poly.type
_entity_poly.pdbx_seq_one_letter_code
_entity_poly.pdbx_strand_id
1 'polypeptide(L)'
;MTIIRVITMVFIVGFLSLAFMPTVVHAEQQDRPNAVNVKDFFSNTVYNELKISPTGEYYLINSDAGDRDRLVVIDRATNKPISSFEVGENKRISEVYWVTDERFIFQARTRVGLYDDREGFPNLYAANADGRLRKEIFTWDVAGFELLSLLPNDPDHILIARYFWRDKGQPKSHIINIHTGKIRYIADQPDNSQQLFADNEGNLRLGYAYEESSDDEFGQGSSNLYFKPYGGDSWERLTIDSFVPGDTLRFAGFSDDNRYTYIFSDMDSNVQEVYKFDTKTRAIEQLTHDSNSDVNSVVKGLDGNVVGFEFVPDTFTREYIESSKATKLLQSISKAFGGQRVTITSATKDQKQAVIYTRSDVNPGEFYLFDTETLEAKFIAARLENLKSSQMANMQPIRFNARDGVELNGYLTMPKKKSDAPAPLIVKVHGGPHGVRDYWGFNTENQYFAANGFAVLQINFRGSGGYGKEFLESGYGEWGRKMQDDVTDATHWAIENGYADEGKICIYGASYGGYSSLMGVIREPDLYQCAVGYVGVYSLPLMYEDGDIPESDSGVKYLREVIGENESELRANSPVYQADNIKVPVFLVHGSEDVRVLMSHFEQLTQAFDKHGINYKTLVREEGHGFQKEENKFELYPRLVQFFNKHLN
;
A
#
# COMPACT_ATOMS: atom_id res chain seq x y z
N MET A 1 29.15 -9.57 -21.30
CA MET A 1 27.74 -10.02 -21.05
C MET A 1 27.79 -10.99 -19.88
N THR A 2 27.65 -10.49 -18.66
CA THR A 2 27.79 -11.30 -17.43
C THR A 2 26.47 -11.97 -17.17
N ILE A 3 26.46 -13.29 -17.14
CA ILE A 3 25.26 -14.09 -16.90
C ILE A 3 25.13 -14.29 -15.39
N ILE A 4 24.05 -13.78 -14.81
CA ILE A 4 23.68 -14.09 -13.42
C ILE A 4 23.05 -15.49 -13.41
N ARG A 5 23.62 -16.40 -12.62
CA ARG A 5 23.07 -17.75 -12.41
C ARG A 5 22.10 -17.74 -11.23
N VAL A 6 20.89 -18.21 -11.46
CA VAL A 6 19.88 -18.43 -10.41
C VAL A 6 19.94 -19.89 -10.01
N ILE A 7 20.29 -20.16 -8.75
CA ILE A 7 20.34 -21.52 -8.19
C ILE A 7 19.13 -21.70 -7.27
N THR A 8 18.24 -22.59 -7.60
CA THR A 8 17.09 -22.95 -6.78
C THR A 8 17.45 -24.07 -5.82
N MET A 9 17.47 -23.78 -4.52
CA MET A 9 17.64 -24.79 -3.48
C MET A 9 16.42 -24.74 -2.55
N VAL A 10 15.66 -25.80 -2.50
CA VAL A 10 14.46 -25.92 -1.66
C VAL A 10 14.88 -26.21 -0.22
N PHE A 11 14.57 -25.29 0.71
CA PHE A 11 14.69 -25.53 2.14
C PHE A 11 13.34 -26.03 2.68
N ILE A 12 13.32 -27.26 3.15
CA ILE A 12 12.16 -27.78 3.91
C ILE A 12 12.41 -27.45 5.38
N VAL A 13 11.71 -26.44 5.90
CA VAL A 13 11.66 -26.18 7.35
C VAL A 13 10.48 -26.97 7.89
N GLY A 14 10.74 -28.15 8.39
CA GLY A 14 9.76 -28.94 9.13
C GLY A 14 9.48 -28.31 10.50
N PHE A 15 8.34 -27.68 10.68
CA PHE A 15 7.84 -27.26 11.98
C PHE A 15 7.18 -28.45 12.69
N LEU A 16 7.78 -28.95 13.78
CA LEU A 16 7.09 -29.81 14.74
C LEU A 16 6.17 -28.93 15.61
N SER A 17 4.91 -28.82 15.22
CA SER A 17 3.86 -28.31 16.08
C SER A 17 3.25 -29.46 16.87
N LEU A 18 3.43 -29.47 18.20
CA LEU A 18 2.62 -30.27 19.12
C LEU A 18 1.21 -29.66 19.17
N ALA A 19 0.31 -30.26 18.43
CA ALA A 19 -1.10 -29.88 18.41
C ALA A 19 -1.88 -30.70 19.44
N PHE A 20 -2.54 -30.00 20.38
CA PHE A 20 -3.72 -30.53 21.05
C PHE A 20 -4.92 -30.27 20.11
N MET A 21 -5.52 -31.33 19.60
CA MET A 21 -6.73 -31.26 18.78
C MET A 21 -7.99 -31.37 19.67
N PRO A 22 -8.97 -30.47 19.50
CA PRO A 22 -10.36 -30.83 19.74
C PRO A 22 -10.94 -31.36 18.42
N THR A 23 -11.55 -32.53 18.49
CA THR A 23 -12.31 -33.15 17.40
C THR A 23 -13.53 -32.30 17.05
N VAL A 24 -13.47 -31.60 15.94
CA VAL A 24 -14.66 -31.01 15.30
C VAL A 24 -15.04 -31.91 14.12
N VAL A 25 -16.27 -32.37 14.13
CA VAL A 25 -16.88 -33.15 13.04
C VAL A 25 -16.94 -32.25 11.79
N HIS A 26 -16.10 -32.54 10.83
CA HIS A 26 -16.16 -31.93 9.50
C HIS A 26 -17.26 -32.64 8.69
N ALA A 27 -18.21 -31.86 8.19
CA ALA A 27 -19.03 -32.30 7.06
C ALA A 27 -18.10 -32.49 5.86
N GLU A 28 -18.02 -33.70 5.33
CA GLU A 28 -17.26 -34.02 4.12
C GLU A 28 -17.74 -33.15 2.97
N GLN A 29 -16.89 -32.19 2.57
CA GLN A 29 -17.02 -31.48 1.32
C GLN A 29 -16.51 -32.43 0.24
N GLN A 30 -17.39 -32.94 -0.61
CA GLN A 30 -17.01 -33.77 -1.76
C GLN A 30 -15.97 -33.02 -2.61
N ASP A 31 -14.75 -33.53 -2.64
CA ASP A 31 -13.66 -33.08 -3.51
C ASP A 31 -14.09 -33.12 -4.97
N ARG A 32 -14.37 -31.96 -5.54
CA ARG A 32 -14.42 -31.80 -7.00
C ARG A 32 -12.97 -31.76 -7.51
N PRO A 33 -12.60 -32.60 -8.49
CA PRO A 33 -11.18 -32.79 -8.87
C PRO A 33 -10.51 -31.61 -9.60
N ASN A 34 -10.90 -30.36 -9.40
CA ASN A 34 -10.27 -29.13 -9.92
C ASN A 34 -10.68 -27.87 -9.17
N ALA A 35 -11.11 -27.93 -7.93
CA ALA A 35 -11.43 -26.73 -7.16
C ALA A 35 -10.16 -25.98 -6.79
N VAL A 36 -10.09 -24.68 -7.13
CA VAL A 36 -9.02 -23.77 -6.72
C VAL A 36 -9.04 -23.68 -5.20
N ASN A 37 -7.92 -24.03 -4.55
CA ASN A 37 -7.85 -24.01 -3.10
C ASN A 37 -7.69 -22.56 -2.59
N VAL A 38 -8.69 -22.04 -1.91
CA VAL A 38 -8.70 -20.67 -1.37
C VAL A 38 -7.53 -20.42 -0.40
N LYS A 39 -7.08 -21.45 0.33
CA LYS A 39 -5.98 -21.33 1.30
C LYS A 39 -4.65 -21.01 0.63
N ASP A 40 -4.41 -21.49 -0.59
CA ASP A 40 -3.17 -21.20 -1.31
C ASP A 40 -3.02 -19.71 -1.63
N PHE A 41 -4.15 -18.98 -1.74
CA PHE A 41 -4.18 -17.55 -2.05
C PHE A 41 -4.28 -16.67 -0.80
N PHE A 42 -5.08 -17.05 0.20
CA PHE A 42 -5.47 -16.17 1.29
C PHE A 42 -4.94 -16.58 2.66
N SER A 43 -4.10 -17.61 2.74
CA SER A 43 -3.37 -17.90 3.98
C SER A 43 -2.39 -16.78 4.31
N ASN A 44 -2.18 -16.58 5.60
CA ASN A 44 -1.22 -15.62 6.11
C ASN A 44 0.19 -15.95 5.63
N THR A 45 0.96 -14.94 5.30
CA THR A 45 2.29 -15.10 4.75
C THR A 45 3.33 -15.36 5.84
N VAL A 46 4.11 -16.43 5.70
CA VAL A 46 5.21 -16.74 6.63
C VAL A 46 6.36 -15.73 6.48
N TYR A 47 6.53 -15.18 5.28
CA TYR A 47 7.64 -14.27 4.94
C TYR A 47 7.07 -12.94 4.43
N ASN A 48 6.70 -12.03 5.35
CA ASN A 48 6.30 -10.67 4.98
C ASN A 48 7.51 -9.82 4.63
N GLU A 49 8.58 -9.93 5.44
CA GLU A 49 9.85 -9.26 5.26
C GLU A 49 10.98 -10.20 5.68
N LEU A 50 12.09 -10.16 4.97
CA LEU A 50 13.31 -10.89 5.28
C LEU A 50 14.50 -9.96 5.11
N LYS A 51 15.34 -9.88 6.16
CA LYS A 51 16.57 -9.07 6.19
C LYS A 51 17.76 -9.90 6.62
N ILE A 52 18.94 -9.59 6.09
CA ILE A 52 20.23 -10.11 6.54
C ILE A 52 20.85 -9.14 7.54
N SER A 53 21.55 -9.66 8.56
CA SER A 53 22.30 -8.84 9.50
C SER A 53 23.53 -8.19 8.85
N PRO A 54 24.11 -7.11 9.43
CA PRO A 54 25.31 -6.46 8.91
C PRO A 54 26.51 -7.39 8.78
N THR A 55 26.66 -8.38 9.67
CA THR A 55 27.71 -9.42 9.60
C THR A 55 27.41 -10.55 8.62
N GLY A 56 26.15 -10.68 8.21
CA GLY A 56 25.69 -11.81 7.42
C GLY A 56 25.44 -13.09 8.23
N GLU A 57 25.51 -13.07 9.55
CA GLU A 57 25.33 -14.26 10.39
C GLU A 57 23.87 -14.64 10.58
N TYR A 58 22.94 -13.66 10.52
CA TYR A 58 21.54 -13.87 10.83
C TYR A 58 20.61 -13.44 9.69
N TYR A 59 19.47 -14.14 9.60
CA TYR A 59 18.26 -13.61 8.96
C TYR A 59 17.27 -13.15 10.03
N LEU A 60 16.62 -12.03 9.78
CA LEU A 60 15.50 -11.52 10.55
C LEU A 60 14.27 -11.57 9.67
N ILE A 61 13.25 -12.30 10.10
CA ILE A 61 12.04 -12.60 9.34
C ILE A 61 10.83 -12.01 10.08
N ASN A 62 10.06 -11.18 9.41
CA ASN A 62 8.72 -10.78 9.86
C ASN A 62 7.68 -11.74 9.25
N SER A 63 6.88 -12.39 10.08
CA SER A 63 5.83 -13.32 9.67
C SER A 63 4.49 -12.94 10.28
N ASP A 64 3.42 -13.16 9.51
CA ASP A 64 2.05 -13.03 9.99
C ASP A 64 1.65 -14.31 10.77
N ALA A 65 1.29 -14.16 12.03
CA ALA A 65 0.84 -15.24 12.89
C ALA A 65 -0.68 -15.20 13.16
N GLY A 66 -1.44 -14.53 12.29
CA GLY A 66 -2.89 -14.41 12.36
C GLY A 66 -3.33 -13.06 12.94
N ASP A 67 -3.59 -13.01 14.22
CA ASP A 67 -4.01 -11.78 14.92
C ASP A 67 -2.85 -10.84 15.27
N ARG A 68 -1.60 -11.28 15.04
CA ARG A 68 -0.37 -10.53 15.36
C ARG A 68 0.75 -10.90 14.41
N ASP A 69 1.79 -10.07 14.40
CA ASP A 69 3.03 -10.39 13.73
C ASP A 69 4.06 -10.98 14.69
N ARG A 70 4.98 -11.76 14.12
CA ARG A 70 6.11 -12.38 14.80
C ARG A 70 7.40 -12.09 14.07
N LEU A 71 8.43 -11.63 14.79
CA LEU A 71 9.81 -11.63 14.31
C LEU A 71 10.51 -12.92 14.72
N VAL A 72 11.25 -13.52 13.79
CA VAL A 72 12.08 -14.70 14.03
C VAL A 72 13.49 -14.40 13.56
N VAL A 73 14.48 -14.68 14.41
CA VAL A 73 15.90 -14.61 14.04
C VAL A 73 16.41 -16.02 13.76
N ILE A 74 16.97 -16.21 12.57
CA ILE A 74 17.55 -17.46 12.11
C ILE A 74 19.08 -17.33 12.08
N ASP A 75 19.79 -18.24 12.73
CA ASP A 75 21.24 -18.41 12.54
C ASP A 75 21.50 -19.06 11.18
N ARG A 76 22.24 -18.37 10.32
CA ARG A 76 22.45 -18.81 8.93
C ARG A 76 23.36 -20.02 8.79
N ALA A 77 24.32 -20.19 9.71
CA ALA A 77 25.26 -21.33 9.66
C ALA A 77 24.55 -22.64 9.97
N THR A 78 23.63 -22.61 10.94
CA THR A 78 22.87 -23.79 11.37
C THR A 78 21.50 -23.91 10.73
N ASN A 79 21.01 -22.84 10.12
CA ASN A 79 19.64 -22.69 9.59
C ASN A 79 18.56 -22.96 10.65
N LYS A 80 18.80 -22.55 11.90
CA LYS A 80 17.86 -22.76 13.01
C LYS A 80 17.39 -21.43 13.60
N PRO A 81 16.14 -21.34 14.05
CA PRO A 81 15.68 -20.20 14.81
C PRO A 81 16.41 -20.14 16.16
N ILE A 82 16.92 -18.98 16.52
CA ILE A 82 17.62 -18.73 17.80
C ILE A 82 16.82 -17.84 18.74
N SER A 83 15.92 -17.03 18.20
CA SER A 83 14.99 -16.21 19.00
C SER A 83 13.71 -15.89 18.23
N SER A 84 12.67 -15.56 18.98
CA SER A 84 11.38 -15.13 18.44
C SER A 84 10.75 -14.05 19.32
N PHE A 85 10.07 -13.10 18.68
CA PHE A 85 9.41 -11.96 19.33
C PHE A 85 8.01 -11.84 18.78
N GLU A 86 7.01 -11.84 19.66
CA GLU A 86 5.61 -11.59 19.31
C GLU A 86 5.22 -10.20 19.81
N VAL A 87 4.48 -9.47 18.98
CA VAL A 87 3.78 -8.25 19.40
C VAL A 87 2.41 -8.61 19.98
N GLY A 88 1.75 -7.67 20.64
CA GLY A 88 0.42 -7.91 21.23
C GLY A 88 -0.64 -8.22 20.16
N GLU A 89 -1.81 -8.66 20.63
CA GLU A 89 -2.98 -8.89 19.77
C GLU A 89 -3.32 -7.65 18.96
N ASN A 90 -3.75 -7.85 17.72
CA ASN A 90 -4.06 -6.80 16.75
C ASN A 90 -2.89 -5.83 16.49
N LYS A 91 -1.64 -6.23 16.77
CA LYS A 91 -0.45 -5.44 16.44
C LYS A 91 0.29 -6.04 15.27
N ARG A 92 0.69 -5.14 14.35
CA ARG A 92 1.47 -5.45 13.16
C ARG A 92 2.81 -4.76 13.24
N ILE A 93 3.85 -5.45 12.77
CA ILE A 93 5.20 -4.93 12.67
C ILE A 93 5.31 -4.16 11.36
N SER A 94 5.49 -2.84 11.46
CA SER A 94 5.54 -1.96 10.28
C SER A 94 6.94 -1.82 9.70
N GLU A 95 7.96 -1.83 10.55
CA GLU A 95 9.35 -1.58 10.14
C GLU A 95 10.32 -2.33 11.06
N VAL A 96 11.42 -2.84 10.47
CA VAL A 96 12.47 -3.54 11.19
C VAL A 96 13.84 -3.08 10.70
N TYR A 97 14.77 -2.77 11.61
CA TYR A 97 16.10 -2.28 11.27
C TYR A 97 17.19 -2.94 12.14
N TRP A 98 18.24 -3.44 11.52
CA TRP A 98 19.49 -3.72 12.20
C TRP A 98 20.18 -2.39 12.53
N VAL A 99 20.51 -2.14 13.80
CA VAL A 99 21.23 -0.95 14.25
C VAL A 99 22.71 -1.25 14.48
N THR A 100 23.00 -2.44 14.98
CA THR A 100 24.38 -2.95 15.13
C THR A 100 24.48 -4.37 14.55
N ASP A 101 25.65 -4.97 14.64
CA ASP A 101 25.90 -6.34 14.20
C ASP A 101 24.99 -7.38 14.89
N GLU A 102 24.58 -7.12 16.13
CA GLU A 102 23.79 -8.04 16.95
C GLU A 102 22.44 -7.48 17.41
N ARG A 103 22.21 -6.18 17.26
CA ARG A 103 21.02 -5.52 17.79
C ARG A 103 20.16 -4.92 16.71
N PHE A 104 18.85 -5.13 16.84
CA PHE A 104 17.84 -4.56 15.95
C PHE A 104 16.75 -3.82 16.73
N ILE A 105 16.06 -2.92 16.02
CA ILE A 105 14.84 -2.26 16.48
C ILE A 105 13.69 -2.62 15.55
N PHE A 106 12.47 -2.53 16.05
CA PHE A 106 11.26 -2.69 15.24
C PHE A 106 10.12 -1.86 15.77
N GLN A 107 9.28 -1.43 14.87
CA GLN A 107 8.07 -0.67 15.15
C GLN A 107 6.85 -1.58 15.06
N ALA A 108 5.88 -1.41 15.96
CA ALA A 108 4.61 -2.11 15.92
C ALA A 108 3.45 -1.14 16.10
N ARG A 109 2.44 -1.25 15.24
CA ARG A 109 1.20 -0.45 15.24
C ARG A 109 -0.01 -1.33 15.49
N THR A 110 -1.07 -0.76 16.02
CA THR A 110 -2.37 -1.43 16.14
C THR A 110 -3.06 -1.43 14.79
N ARG A 111 -3.66 -2.57 14.40
CA ARG A 111 -4.44 -2.73 13.18
C ARG A 111 -5.75 -3.44 13.51
N VAL A 112 -6.87 -2.94 13.00
CA VAL A 112 -8.22 -3.47 13.27
C VAL A 112 -8.84 -4.10 12.03
N GLY A 113 -8.64 -3.53 10.85
CA GLY A 113 -9.18 -4.01 9.58
C GLY A 113 -8.12 -4.11 8.48
N LEU A 114 -8.45 -4.75 7.35
CA LEU A 114 -7.53 -4.90 6.22
C LEU A 114 -7.17 -3.54 5.57
N TYR A 115 -8.17 -2.65 5.49
CA TYR A 115 -8.05 -1.32 4.90
C TYR A 115 -8.02 -0.22 5.96
N ASP A 116 -7.82 -0.60 7.23
CA ASP A 116 -7.97 0.24 8.40
C ASP A 116 -6.65 0.23 9.17
N ASP A 117 -5.73 1.08 8.76
CA ASP A 117 -4.59 1.39 9.60
C ASP A 117 -5.08 2.41 10.63
N ARG A 118 -5.36 1.96 11.87
CA ARG A 118 -5.69 2.90 12.92
C ARG A 118 -4.60 3.92 13.03
N GLU A 119 -5.01 5.16 13.00
CA GLU A 119 -4.19 6.31 13.28
C GLU A 119 -3.57 6.15 14.66
N GLY A 120 -2.30 6.33 14.73
CA GLY A 120 -1.51 6.24 15.94
C GLY A 120 -0.06 6.03 15.58
N PHE A 121 0.79 6.60 16.40
CA PHE A 121 2.21 6.36 16.26
C PHE A 121 2.55 4.95 16.74
N PRO A 122 3.57 4.30 16.15
CA PRO A 122 3.99 2.98 16.57
C PRO A 122 4.63 3.01 17.96
N ASN A 123 4.63 1.86 18.65
CA ASN A 123 5.58 1.59 19.71
C ASN A 123 6.91 1.14 19.11
N LEU A 124 8.02 1.44 19.78
CA LEU A 124 9.35 1.05 19.35
C LEU A 124 9.99 0.06 20.32
N TYR A 125 10.47 -1.01 19.77
CA TYR A 125 11.11 -2.11 20.49
C TYR A 125 12.56 -2.29 20.07
N ALA A 126 13.42 -2.79 20.97
CA ALA A 126 14.79 -3.17 20.67
C ALA A 126 15.13 -4.53 21.29
N ALA A 127 15.93 -5.33 20.60
CA ALA A 127 16.39 -6.62 21.08
C ALA A 127 17.70 -7.04 20.41
N ASN A 128 18.44 -7.97 21.05
CA ASN A 128 19.55 -8.65 20.41
C ASN A 128 19.09 -9.87 19.61
N ALA A 129 19.88 -10.28 18.62
CA ALA A 129 19.63 -11.46 17.80
C ALA A 129 19.38 -12.74 18.62
N ASP A 130 20.09 -12.91 19.73
CA ASP A 130 19.95 -14.06 20.64
C ASP A 130 18.71 -13.98 21.56
N GLY A 131 17.89 -12.95 21.40
CA GLY A 131 16.67 -12.73 22.19
C GLY A 131 16.87 -12.04 23.54
N ARG A 132 18.13 -11.74 23.91
CA ARG A 132 18.44 -11.00 25.14
C ARG A 132 18.23 -9.50 24.97
N LEU A 133 18.24 -8.76 26.09
CA LEU A 133 18.10 -7.31 26.17
C LEU A 133 16.87 -6.78 25.40
N ARG A 134 15.77 -7.58 25.39
CA ARG A 134 14.47 -7.19 24.84
C ARG A 134 13.89 -6.05 25.66
N LYS A 135 13.49 -4.98 24.99
CA LYS A 135 12.92 -3.81 25.63
C LYS A 135 11.99 -3.04 24.69
N GLU A 136 10.86 -2.57 25.22
CA GLU A 136 10.10 -1.49 24.63
C GLU A 136 10.80 -0.16 25.00
N ILE A 137 11.35 0.53 24.02
CA ILE A 137 12.18 1.72 24.21
C ILE A 137 11.42 3.02 23.98
N PHE A 138 10.22 2.93 23.39
CA PHE A 138 9.30 4.06 23.22
C PHE A 138 7.84 3.60 23.19
N THR A 139 6.98 4.34 23.93
CA THR A 139 5.52 4.22 23.90
C THR A 139 4.91 5.54 23.45
N TRP A 140 3.79 5.50 22.75
CA TRP A 140 3.16 6.70 22.19
C TRP A 140 2.15 7.40 23.13
N ASP A 141 2.10 7.06 24.42
CA ASP A 141 1.10 7.56 25.38
C ASP A 141 1.05 9.10 25.50
N VAL A 142 2.19 9.78 25.37
CA VAL A 142 2.30 11.25 25.52
C VAL A 142 2.80 11.97 24.27
N ALA A 143 3.36 11.22 23.33
CA ALA A 143 3.90 11.74 22.08
C ALA A 143 4.02 10.61 21.06
N GLY A 144 3.80 10.93 19.79
CA GLY A 144 4.22 10.09 18.68
C GLY A 144 5.71 10.25 18.37
N PHE A 145 6.22 9.39 17.48
CA PHE A 145 7.57 9.54 16.93
C PHE A 145 7.65 9.12 15.47
N GLU A 146 8.67 9.66 14.80
CA GLU A 146 9.13 9.24 13.48
C GLU A 146 10.64 8.97 13.56
N LEU A 147 11.10 7.85 12.96
CA LEU A 147 12.51 7.52 12.88
C LEU A 147 13.17 8.35 11.78
N LEU A 148 14.12 9.23 12.15
CA LEU A 148 14.84 10.09 11.21
C LEU A 148 16.16 9.47 10.75
N SER A 149 16.89 8.78 11.64
CA SER A 149 18.17 8.13 11.32
C SER A 149 18.52 7.04 12.34
N LEU A 150 19.18 5.99 11.85
CA LEU A 150 19.81 4.97 12.69
C LEU A 150 21.15 5.42 13.27
N LEU A 151 21.62 6.64 12.98
CA LEU A 151 22.90 7.20 13.39
C LEU A 151 24.09 6.27 13.09
N PRO A 152 24.52 6.11 11.83
CA PRO A 152 25.50 5.10 11.43
C PRO A 152 26.84 5.20 12.16
N ASN A 153 27.15 6.35 12.75
CA ASN A 153 28.38 6.62 13.52
C ASN A 153 28.18 6.55 15.04
N ASP A 154 26.96 6.25 15.53
CA ASP A 154 26.65 6.10 16.97
C ASP A 154 25.84 4.81 17.19
N PRO A 155 26.50 3.70 17.54
CA PRO A 155 25.84 2.39 17.65
C PRO A 155 24.89 2.26 18.85
N ASP A 156 24.89 3.22 19.77
CA ASP A 156 24.08 3.18 20.99
C ASP A 156 22.79 3.98 20.87
N HIS A 157 22.63 4.81 19.84
CA HIS A 157 21.52 5.71 19.71
C HIS A 157 20.87 5.69 18.32
N ILE A 158 19.63 6.20 18.26
CA ILE A 158 18.91 6.54 17.04
C ILE A 158 18.35 7.96 17.14
N LEU A 159 18.15 8.64 16.01
CA LEU A 159 17.55 9.96 15.91
C LEU A 159 16.07 9.82 15.58
N ILE A 160 15.21 10.53 16.34
CA ILE A 160 13.77 10.57 16.12
C ILE A 160 13.24 12.00 16.14
N ALA A 161 12.14 12.24 15.44
CA ALA A 161 11.22 13.34 15.69
C ALA A 161 10.16 12.90 16.69
N ARG A 162 9.86 13.69 17.72
CA ARG A 162 8.76 13.44 18.66
C ARG A 162 7.68 14.48 18.45
N TYR A 163 6.43 14.01 18.37
CA TYR A 163 5.22 14.81 18.16
C TYR A 163 4.40 14.79 19.43
N PHE A 164 4.55 15.84 20.27
CA PHE A 164 3.80 15.93 21.52
C PHE A 164 2.36 16.37 21.25
N TRP A 165 1.39 15.69 21.82
CA TRP A 165 -0.04 15.99 21.64
C TRP A 165 -0.39 17.42 22.02
N ARG A 166 0.25 17.97 23.07
CA ARG A 166 0.06 19.33 23.55
C ARG A 166 0.68 20.42 22.67
N ASP A 167 1.63 20.06 21.81
CA ASP A 167 2.41 21.03 21.01
C ASP A 167 1.86 21.11 19.55
N LYS A 168 0.57 20.78 19.36
CA LYS A 168 -0.14 20.83 18.06
C LYS A 168 0.59 20.07 16.94
N GLY A 169 1.26 18.96 17.27
CA GLY A 169 1.92 18.11 16.28
C GLY A 169 3.26 18.64 15.76
N GLN A 170 3.84 19.68 16.34
CA GLN A 170 5.18 20.14 15.95
C GLN A 170 6.26 19.15 16.42
N PRO A 171 7.10 18.63 15.51
CA PRO A 171 8.16 17.68 15.86
C PRO A 171 9.28 18.34 16.65
N LYS A 172 9.87 17.59 17.59
CA LYS A 172 11.11 17.96 18.28
C LYS A 172 12.12 16.84 18.15
N SER A 173 13.33 17.16 17.70
CA SER A 173 14.38 16.17 17.48
C SER A 173 14.98 15.65 18.79
N HIS A 174 15.07 14.34 18.90
CA HIS A 174 15.61 13.63 20.07
C HIS A 174 16.45 12.46 19.65
N ILE A 175 17.39 12.05 20.51
CA ILE A 175 18.02 10.74 20.42
C ILE A 175 17.44 9.80 21.48
N ILE A 176 17.31 8.52 21.11
CA ILE A 176 16.97 7.43 22.03
C ILE A 176 18.14 6.49 22.13
N ASN A 177 18.57 6.19 23.35
CA ASN A 177 19.51 5.12 23.58
C ASN A 177 18.80 3.77 23.41
N ILE A 178 19.24 2.94 22.45
CA ILE A 178 18.60 1.69 22.07
C ILE A 178 18.69 0.58 23.13
N HIS A 179 19.57 0.70 24.14
CA HIS A 179 19.72 -0.23 25.23
C HIS A 179 18.85 0.12 26.44
N THR A 180 18.76 1.42 26.74
CA THR A 180 18.09 1.90 27.97
C THR A 180 16.73 2.52 27.72
N GLY A 181 16.43 2.96 26.50
CA GLY A 181 15.24 3.76 26.16
C GLY A 181 15.32 5.21 26.70
N LYS A 182 16.50 5.65 27.18
CA LYS A 182 16.65 7.04 27.63
C LYS A 182 16.59 8.00 26.44
N ILE A 183 15.72 9.00 26.55
CA ILE A 183 15.47 9.99 25.50
C ILE A 183 16.14 11.31 25.90
N ARG A 184 16.80 11.97 24.95
CA ARG A 184 17.44 13.28 25.14
C ARG A 184 17.13 14.20 23.94
N TYR A 185 16.66 15.40 24.23
CA TYR A 185 16.50 16.46 23.22
C TYR A 185 17.88 16.91 22.70
N ILE A 186 18.00 17.20 21.41
CA ILE A 186 19.31 17.49 20.80
C ILE A 186 19.40 18.77 19.97
N ALA A 187 18.35 19.23 19.34
CA ALA A 187 18.41 20.39 18.47
C ALA A 187 17.07 21.11 18.37
N ASP A 188 17.15 22.40 18.07
CA ASP A 188 16.02 23.16 17.63
C ASP A 188 15.74 22.87 16.14
N GLN A 189 14.48 22.94 15.77
CA GLN A 189 13.99 22.87 14.40
C GLN A 189 13.49 24.24 13.95
N PRO A 190 13.26 24.46 12.66
CA PRO A 190 12.57 25.65 12.17
C PRO A 190 11.18 25.80 12.80
N ASP A 191 10.75 27.02 13.03
CA ASP A 191 9.41 27.32 13.54
C ASP A 191 8.35 26.74 12.58
N ASN A 192 7.26 26.25 13.15
CA ASN A 192 6.13 25.66 12.44
C ASN A 192 6.44 24.40 11.60
N SER A 193 7.64 23.81 11.70
CA SER A 193 7.93 22.55 11.01
C SER A 193 6.98 21.45 11.46
N GLN A 194 6.46 20.70 10.49
CA GLN A 194 5.60 19.55 10.69
C GLN A 194 6.33 18.22 10.42
N GLN A 195 7.43 18.27 9.66
CA GLN A 195 8.30 17.14 9.40
C GLN A 195 9.78 17.57 9.46
N LEU A 196 10.63 16.63 9.87
CA LEU A 196 12.07 16.81 9.95
C LEU A 196 12.78 15.68 9.23
N PHE A 197 13.93 15.95 8.60
CA PHE A 197 14.69 14.95 7.87
C PHE A 197 16.17 15.06 8.18
N ALA A 198 16.82 13.90 8.32
CA ALA A 198 18.24 13.79 8.52
C ALA A 198 18.97 13.38 7.23
N ASP A 199 20.24 13.77 7.12
CA ASP A 199 21.13 13.31 6.05
C ASP A 199 21.64 11.88 6.32
N ASN A 200 22.47 11.35 5.40
CA ASN A 200 23.00 9.98 5.50
C ASN A 200 23.95 9.78 6.69
N GLU A 201 24.46 10.85 7.32
CA GLU A 201 25.29 10.80 8.52
C GLU A 201 24.46 10.94 9.81
N GLY A 202 23.17 11.25 9.69
CA GLY A 202 22.27 11.45 10.81
C GLY A 202 22.20 12.89 11.33
N ASN A 203 22.72 13.88 10.58
CA ASN A 203 22.56 15.27 10.93
C ASN A 203 21.19 15.78 10.47
N LEU A 204 20.52 16.56 11.32
CA LEU A 204 19.25 17.19 10.95
C LEU A 204 19.51 18.28 9.91
N ARG A 205 18.93 18.17 8.72
CA ARG A 205 19.25 18.99 7.56
C ARG A 205 18.07 19.64 6.87
N LEU A 206 16.86 19.05 6.96
CA LEU A 206 15.66 19.59 6.33
C LEU A 206 14.51 19.66 7.34
N GLY A 207 13.65 20.67 7.17
CA GLY A 207 12.38 20.81 7.86
C GLY A 207 11.30 21.24 6.85
N TYR A 208 10.14 20.61 6.93
CA TYR A 208 8.98 20.93 6.11
C TYR A 208 7.89 21.53 6.97
N ALA A 209 7.25 22.61 6.51
CA ALA A 209 6.11 23.23 7.13
C ALA A 209 5.04 23.53 6.07
N TYR A 210 3.79 23.28 6.42
CA TYR A 210 2.63 23.70 5.64
C TYR A 210 1.88 24.78 6.43
N GLU A 211 1.67 25.92 5.82
CA GLU A 211 0.92 27.04 6.41
C GLU A 211 -0.41 27.15 5.69
N GLU A 212 -1.50 26.90 6.40
CA GLU A 212 -2.85 27.09 5.85
C GLU A 212 -3.09 28.58 5.56
N SER A 213 -3.71 28.89 4.41
CA SER A 213 -4.15 30.24 4.10
C SER A 213 -5.37 30.59 4.95
N SER A 214 -5.31 31.72 5.65
CA SER A 214 -6.45 32.23 6.44
C SER A 214 -7.56 32.85 5.57
N ASP A 215 -7.28 33.12 4.30
CA ASP A 215 -8.11 33.94 3.42
C ASP A 215 -8.87 33.12 2.35
N ASP A 216 -8.65 31.80 2.29
CA ASP A 216 -9.29 30.91 1.33
C ASP A 216 -10.22 29.92 2.05
N GLU A 217 -11.49 29.91 1.65
CA GLU A 217 -12.53 29.01 2.19
C GLU A 217 -12.18 27.53 1.99
N PHE A 218 -11.34 27.21 0.99
CA PHE A 218 -10.82 25.88 0.69
C PHE A 218 -9.36 25.68 1.12
N GLY A 219 -8.72 26.73 1.73
CA GLY A 219 -7.43 26.64 2.45
C GLY A 219 -6.26 26.13 1.63
N GLN A 220 -6.08 26.63 0.40
CA GLN A 220 -4.81 26.44 -0.28
C GLN A 220 -3.72 27.13 0.56
N GLY A 221 -2.92 26.31 1.25
CA GLY A 221 -1.81 26.79 2.05
C GLY A 221 -0.51 26.84 1.25
N SER A 222 0.54 27.31 1.90
CA SER A 222 1.88 27.31 1.31
C SER A 222 2.78 26.27 1.97
N SER A 223 3.47 25.49 1.16
CA SER A 223 4.52 24.59 1.62
C SER A 223 5.85 25.34 1.76
N ASN A 224 6.52 25.18 2.89
CA ASN A 224 7.81 25.79 3.18
C ASN A 224 8.85 24.71 3.45
N LEU A 225 9.96 24.75 2.72
CA LEU A 225 11.10 23.90 2.99
C LEU A 225 12.21 24.72 3.65
N TYR A 226 12.65 24.26 4.80
CA TYR A 226 13.82 24.79 5.50
C TYR A 226 14.98 23.82 5.35
N PHE A 227 16.19 24.34 5.20
CA PHE A 227 17.38 23.52 5.05
C PHE A 227 18.59 24.12 5.76
N LYS A 228 19.55 23.28 6.10
CA LYS A 228 20.90 23.72 6.48
C LYS A 228 21.81 23.57 5.26
N PRO A 229 22.53 24.64 4.85
CA PRO A 229 23.46 24.58 3.74
C PRO A 229 24.56 23.52 3.93
N TYR A 230 25.08 22.98 2.84
CA TYR A 230 26.23 22.10 2.88
C TYR A 230 27.42 22.75 3.59
N GLY A 231 27.86 22.16 4.71
CA GLY A 231 28.91 22.70 5.58
C GLY A 231 28.47 23.87 6.49
N GLY A 232 27.17 24.15 6.60
CA GLY A 232 26.59 25.16 7.49
C GLY A 232 25.65 24.56 8.54
N ASP A 233 25.44 25.28 9.63
CA ASP A 233 24.64 24.84 10.79
C ASP A 233 23.35 25.65 11.01
N SER A 234 23.18 26.76 10.27
CA SER A 234 22.02 27.65 10.41
C SER A 234 20.90 27.24 9.46
N TRP A 235 19.67 27.28 9.94
CA TRP A 235 18.50 27.07 9.10
C TRP A 235 18.25 28.24 8.16
N GLU A 236 17.98 27.94 6.91
CA GLU A 236 17.56 28.87 5.87
C GLU A 236 16.24 28.38 5.27
N ARG A 237 15.36 29.31 4.88
CA ARG A 237 14.13 28.98 4.14
C ARG A 237 14.47 28.87 2.64
N LEU A 238 14.02 27.81 2.02
CA LEU A 238 14.07 27.67 0.57
C LEU A 238 12.91 28.47 -0.03
N THR A 239 13.25 29.44 -0.87
CA THR A 239 12.28 30.16 -1.70
C THR A 239 12.46 29.70 -3.13
N ILE A 240 11.37 29.20 -3.73
CA ILE A 240 11.33 28.73 -5.12
C ILE A 240 10.31 29.60 -5.82
N ASP A 241 10.74 30.34 -6.85
CA ASP A 241 9.88 31.31 -7.55
C ASP A 241 8.73 30.65 -8.32
N SER A 242 8.92 29.40 -8.79
CA SER A 242 7.90 28.62 -9.47
C SER A 242 6.95 27.86 -8.53
N PHE A 243 7.23 27.84 -7.22
CA PHE A 243 6.39 27.18 -6.25
C PHE A 243 5.15 28.00 -5.92
N VAL A 244 3.97 27.47 -6.24
CA VAL A 244 2.68 28.11 -5.96
C VAL A 244 1.97 27.42 -4.80
N PRO A 245 1.06 28.13 -4.09
CA PRO A 245 0.22 27.49 -3.08
C PRO A 245 -0.54 26.31 -3.66
N GLY A 246 -0.53 25.17 -2.97
CA GLY A 246 -1.15 23.93 -3.41
C GLY A 246 -0.21 22.94 -4.11
N ASP A 247 0.99 23.34 -4.50
CA ASP A 247 1.98 22.41 -5.03
C ASP A 247 2.45 21.41 -3.96
N THR A 248 2.63 20.18 -4.39
CA THR A 248 3.17 19.12 -3.53
C THR A 248 4.67 19.29 -3.36
N LEU A 249 5.15 19.10 -2.13
CA LEU A 249 6.58 19.07 -1.84
C LEU A 249 6.87 17.91 -0.88
N ARG A 250 7.56 16.87 -1.37
CA ARG A 250 7.94 15.70 -0.57
C ARG A 250 9.44 15.46 -0.64
N PHE A 251 10.05 15.23 0.50
CA PHE A 251 11.47 14.85 0.56
C PHE A 251 11.68 13.39 0.12
N ALA A 252 12.71 13.16 -0.70
CA ALA A 252 13.04 11.85 -1.27
C ALA A 252 14.38 11.27 -0.77
N GLY A 253 15.31 12.11 -0.29
CA GLY A 253 16.60 11.68 0.24
C GLY A 253 17.74 12.63 -0.08
N PHE A 254 18.94 12.27 0.39
CA PHE A 254 20.18 12.97 0.08
C PHE A 254 21.05 12.19 -0.91
N SER A 255 21.96 12.90 -1.59
CA SER A 255 23.08 12.32 -2.32
C SER A 255 24.11 11.70 -1.34
N ASP A 256 24.99 10.84 -1.85
CA ASP A 256 26.00 10.15 -1.04
C ASP A 256 26.89 11.12 -0.25
N ASP A 257 27.22 12.28 -0.83
CA ASP A 257 28.03 13.33 -0.20
C ASP A 257 27.22 14.32 0.65
N ASN A 258 25.90 14.11 0.81
CA ASN A 258 24.99 14.99 1.54
C ASN A 258 24.90 16.45 1.05
N ARG A 259 25.40 16.72 -0.17
CA ARG A 259 25.34 18.06 -0.77
C ARG A 259 24.00 18.34 -1.41
N TYR A 260 23.48 17.36 -2.14
CA TYR A 260 22.21 17.48 -2.83
C TYR A 260 21.09 16.80 -2.06
N THR A 261 19.90 17.36 -2.17
CA THR A 261 18.68 16.67 -1.74
C THR A 261 17.75 16.49 -2.93
N TYR A 262 17.01 15.38 -2.91
CA TYR A 262 16.01 15.05 -3.92
C TYR A 262 14.63 15.36 -3.38
N ILE A 263 13.81 16.02 -4.19
CA ILE A 263 12.48 16.49 -3.83
C ILE A 263 11.50 16.02 -4.89
N PHE A 264 10.36 15.51 -4.51
CA PHE A 264 9.23 15.25 -5.38
C PHE A 264 8.29 16.43 -5.33
N SER A 265 7.96 17.00 -6.48
CA SER A 265 7.08 18.14 -6.59
C SER A 265 6.38 18.19 -7.94
N ASP A 266 5.20 18.76 -7.97
CA ASP A 266 4.44 19.12 -9.15
C ASP A 266 4.54 20.62 -9.51
N MET A 267 5.49 21.34 -8.89
CA MET A 267 5.81 22.69 -9.32
C MET A 267 6.18 22.70 -10.81
N ASP A 268 5.73 23.51 -11.63
CA ASP A 268 5.98 23.55 -13.08
C ASP A 268 5.40 22.35 -13.89
N SER A 269 4.65 21.40 -13.25
CA SER A 269 4.09 20.23 -13.91
C SER A 269 2.73 19.81 -13.32
N ASN A 270 1.95 19.07 -14.12
CA ASN A 270 0.74 18.42 -13.60
C ASN A 270 1.07 17.18 -12.74
N VAL A 271 2.16 16.48 -13.03
CA VAL A 271 2.61 15.28 -12.32
C VAL A 271 3.76 15.60 -11.37
N GLN A 272 3.91 14.78 -10.32
CA GLN A 272 5.05 14.92 -9.42
C GLN A 272 6.32 14.41 -10.10
N GLU A 273 7.26 15.33 -10.32
CA GLU A 273 8.58 15.09 -10.88
C GLU A 273 9.64 15.09 -9.79
N VAL A 274 10.86 14.69 -10.13
CA VAL A 274 12.02 14.73 -9.24
C VAL A 274 12.86 15.95 -9.50
N TYR A 275 13.11 16.71 -8.46
CA TYR A 275 14.01 17.86 -8.46
C TYR A 275 15.23 17.58 -7.59
N LYS A 276 16.41 17.98 -8.09
CA LYS A 276 17.67 17.98 -7.34
C LYS A 276 17.95 19.38 -6.85
N PHE A 277 18.03 19.56 -5.54
CA PHE A 277 18.38 20.83 -4.91
C PHE A 277 19.81 20.79 -4.38
N ASP A 278 20.68 21.69 -4.86
CA ASP A 278 22.03 21.88 -4.33
C ASP A 278 21.99 22.78 -3.09
N THR A 279 22.14 22.19 -1.90
CA THR A 279 22.08 22.92 -0.63
C THR A 279 23.24 23.92 -0.44
N LYS A 280 24.27 23.90 -1.31
CA LYS A 280 25.40 24.84 -1.29
C LYS A 280 25.17 26.06 -2.18
N THR A 281 24.71 25.85 -3.42
CA THR A 281 24.50 26.91 -4.41
C THR A 281 23.07 27.41 -4.49
N ARG A 282 22.12 26.68 -3.90
CA ARG A 282 20.66 26.86 -3.96
C ARG A 282 20.06 26.65 -5.36
N ALA A 283 20.81 26.05 -6.25
CA ALA A 283 20.31 25.70 -7.58
C ALA A 283 19.32 24.51 -7.48
N ILE A 284 18.24 24.59 -8.25
CA ILE A 284 17.26 23.53 -8.43
C ILE A 284 17.33 23.08 -9.87
N GLU A 285 17.34 21.76 -10.07
CA GLU A 285 17.39 21.11 -11.38
C GLU A 285 16.34 20.01 -11.43
N GLN A 286 15.43 20.05 -12.40
CA GLN A 286 14.51 18.94 -12.66
C GLN A 286 15.29 17.77 -13.26
N LEU A 287 15.15 16.58 -12.66
CA LEU A 287 15.89 15.38 -13.09
C LEU A 287 15.05 14.46 -13.99
N THR A 288 13.75 14.45 -13.81
CA THR A 288 12.83 13.55 -14.53
C THR A 288 11.81 14.35 -15.33
N HIS A 289 11.25 13.73 -16.36
CA HIS A 289 10.30 14.36 -17.28
C HIS A 289 9.25 13.37 -17.75
N ASP A 290 8.70 12.54 -16.83
CA ASP A 290 7.58 11.65 -17.18
C ASP A 290 6.27 12.45 -17.11
N SER A 291 5.69 12.76 -18.24
CA SER A 291 4.43 13.50 -18.33
C SER A 291 3.18 12.63 -18.02
N ASN A 292 3.34 11.33 -17.80
CA ASN A 292 2.21 10.39 -17.73
C ASN A 292 1.90 9.88 -16.32
N SER A 293 2.85 9.97 -15.38
CA SER A 293 2.63 9.52 -14.00
C SER A 293 3.49 10.25 -12.98
N ASP A 294 2.97 10.35 -11.77
CA ASP A 294 3.73 10.83 -10.63
C ASP A 294 4.90 9.89 -10.33
N VAL A 295 6.00 10.46 -9.81
CA VAL A 295 7.06 9.66 -9.22
C VAL A 295 6.50 8.84 -8.05
N ASN A 296 6.73 7.52 -8.10
CA ASN A 296 6.16 6.59 -7.11
C ASN A 296 7.05 6.45 -5.87
N SER A 297 8.34 6.19 -6.07
CA SER A 297 9.28 5.92 -4.96
C SER A 297 10.74 6.10 -5.35
N VAL A 298 11.62 6.11 -4.33
CA VAL A 298 13.06 6.08 -4.51
C VAL A 298 13.56 4.66 -4.77
N VAL A 299 14.62 4.54 -5.56
CA VAL A 299 15.40 3.30 -5.74
C VAL A 299 16.68 3.43 -4.92
N LYS A 300 16.90 2.49 -4.00
CA LYS A 300 18.07 2.48 -3.11
C LYS A 300 19.11 1.46 -3.58
N GLY A 301 20.39 1.81 -3.41
CA GLY A 301 21.53 0.92 -3.60
C GLY A 301 21.75 -0.05 -2.42
N LEU A 302 22.86 -0.80 -2.48
CA LEU A 302 23.26 -1.72 -1.40
C LEU A 302 23.61 -1.01 -0.08
N ASP A 303 24.06 0.21 -0.17
CA ASP A 303 24.40 1.10 0.94
C ASP A 303 23.19 1.85 1.53
N GLY A 304 22.02 1.69 0.91
CA GLY A 304 20.79 2.39 1.29
C GLY A 304 20.64 3.79 0.69
N ASN A 305 21.64 4.29 -0.05
CA ASN A 305 21.61 5.60 -0.69
C ASN A 305 20.67 5.62 -1.90
N VAL A 306 20.13 6.79 -2.23
CA VAL A 306 19.26 6.98 -3.39
C VAL A 306 20.08 6.92 -4.67
N VAL A 307 19.74 5.99 -5.57
CA VAL A 307 20.41 5.79 -6.86
C VAL A 307 19.49 6.00 -8.06
N GLY A 308 18.21 6.22 -7.83
CA GLY A 308 17.22 6.45 -8.87
C GLY A 308 15.81 6.58 -8.33
N PHE A 309 14.85 6.62 -9.24
CA PHE A 309 13.45 6.82 -8.98
C PHE A 309 12.61 5.82 -9.76
N GLU A 310 11.45 5.49 -9.23
CA GLU A 310 10.53 4.54 -9.82
C GLU A 310 9.21 5.22 -10.17
N PHE A 311 8.71 4.93 -11.36
CA PHE A 311 7.43 5.36 -11.90
C PHE A 311 6.56 4.15 -12.21
N VAL A 312 5.26 4.33 -12.25
CA VAL A 312 4.31 3.28 -12.62
C VAL A 312 3.23 3.85 -13.55
N PRO A 313 3.60 4.29 -14.77
CA PRO A 313 2.60 4.73 -15.72
C PRO A 313 1.64 3.59 -16.10
N ASP A 314 2.17 2.47 -16.56
CA ASP A 314 1.47 1.22 -16.85
C ASP A 314 2.04 0.07 -16.01
N THR A 315 3.36 -0.10 -16.08
CA THR A 315 4.15 -1.07 -15.32
C THR A 315 5.31 -0.35 -14.65
N PHE A 316 6.10 -1.06 -13.85
CA PHE A 316 7.25 -0.45 -13.19
C PHE A 316 8.32 -0.01 -14.18
N THR A 317 8.69 1.26 -14.13
CA THR A 317 9.83 1.84 -14.82
C THR A 317 10.78 2.49 -13.82
N ARG A 318 12.07 2.58 -14.15
CA ARG A 318 13.08 3.19 -13.28
C ARG A 318 13.98 4.12 -14.05
N GLU A 319 14.16 5.30 -13.51
CA GLU A 319 15.16 6.25 -13.93
C GLU A 319 16.29 6.31 -12.90
N TYR A 320 17.53 6.26 -13.36
CA TYR A 320 18.70 6.27 -12.48
C TYR A 320 19.41 7.61 -12.59
N ILE A 321 19.84 8.15 -11.42
CA ILE A 321 20.47 9.48 -11.33
C ILE A 321 21.74 9.54 -12.17
N GLU A 322 22.54 8.47 -12.14
CA GLU A 322 23.79 8.37 -12.91
C GLU A 322 24.15 6.91 -13.19
N SER A 323 25.06 6.71 -14.15
CA SER A 323 25.58 5.37 -14.46
C SER A 323 26.74 5.00 -13.53
N SER A 324 26.41 4.65 -12.28
CA SER A 324 27.37 4.15 -11.26
C SER A 324 27.52 2.63 -11.29
N LYS A 325 28.44 2.10 -10.47
CA LYS A 325 28.56 0.66 -10.26
C LYS A 325 27.27 0.09 -9.64
N ALA A 326 26.66 0.83 -8.71
CA ALA A 326 25.42 0.43 -8.02
C ALA A 326 24.25 0.37 -9.01
N THR A 327 24.08 1.37 -9.87
CA THR A 327 23.01 1.38 -10.89
C THR A 327 23.15 0.26 -11.91
N LYS A 328 24.39 0.00 -12.39
CA LYS A 328 24.66 -1.12 -13.31
C LYS A 328 24.37 -2.48 -12.68
N LEU A 329 24.69 -2.64 -11.41
CA LEU A 329 24.37 -3.86 -10.67
C LEU A 329 22.86 -4.07 -10.58
N LEU A 330 22.09 -3.05 -10.16
CA LEU A 330 20.63 -3.13 -10.06
C LEU A 330 19.96 -3.42 -11.42
N GLN A 331 20.41 -2.77 -12.49
CA GLN A 331 19.95 -3.05 -13.84
C GLN A 331 20.23 -4.50 -14.26
N SER A 332 21.42 -5.03 -13.91
CA SER A 332 21.81 -6.40 -14.22
C SER A 332 20.96 -7.41 -13.45
N ILE A 333 20.68 -7.14 -12.17
CA ILE A 333 19.82 -7.98 -11.34
C ILE A 333 18.39 -7.97 -11.92
N SER A 334 17.80 -6.79 -12.16
CA SER A 334 16.45 -6.68 -12.73
C SER A 334 16.32 -7.45 -14.05
N LYS A 335 17.30 -7.34 -14.94
CA LYS A 335 17.32 -8.07 -16.20
C LYS A 335 17.42 -9.59 -16.01
N ALA A 336 18.21 -10.05 -15.03
CA ALA A 336 18.35 -11.47 -14.73
C ALA A 336 17.07 -12.11 -14.20
N PHE A 337 16.24 -11.33 -13.51
CA PHE A 337 14.92 -11.73 -13.04
C PHE A 337 13.78 -11.45 -14.04
N GLY A 338 14.11 -11.33 -15.33
CA GLY A 338 13.10 -11.21 -16.39
C GLY A 338 12.27 -9.92 -16.35
N GLY A 339 12.82 -8.83 -15.81
CA GLY A 339 12.11 -7.55 -15.68
C GLY A 339 11.16 -7.46 -14.49
N GLN A 340 11.17 -8.44 -13.59
CA GLN A 340 10.44 -8.32 -12.34
C GLN A 340 10.93 -7.11 -11.52
N ARG A 341 10.06 -6.53 -10.71
CA ARG A 341 10.45 -5.52 -9.73
C ARG A 341 11.36 -6.15 -8.69
N VAL A 342 12.62 -5.69 -8.64
CA VAL A 342 13.62 -6.15 -7.67
C VAL A 342 13.85 -5.04 -6.64
N THR A 343 13.81 -5.40 -5.36
CA THR A 343 14.10 -4.49 -4.24
C THR A 343 15.17 -5.11 -3.36
N ILE A 344 16.17 -4.32 -2.94
CA ILE A 344 17.13 -4.73 -1.91
C ILE A 344 16.46 -4.48 -0.55
N THR A 345 16.25 -5.53 0.25
CA THR A 345 15.66 -5.39 1.59
C THR A 345 16.72 -5.10 2.65
N SER A 346 17.92 -5.62 2.46
CA SER A 346 19.09 -5.38 3.33
C SER A 346 20.36 -5.92 2.67
N ALA A 347 21.51 -5.42 3.14
CA ALA A 347 22.83 -5.90 2.72
C ALA A 347 23.75 -6.06 3.92
N THR A 348 24.81 -6.87 3.78
CA THR A 348 25.92 -6.93 4.74
C THR A 348 26.72 -5.62 4.70
N LYS A 349 27.38 -5.28 5.81
CA LYS A 349 28.16 -4.05 5.95
C LYS A 349 29.29 -3.93 4.90
N ASP A 350 29.86 -5.07 4.48
CA ASP A 350 30.86 -5.13 3.40
C ASP A 350 30.24 -5.13 1.99
N GLN A 351 28.90 -5.09 1.88
CA GLN A 351 28.12 -5.12 0.66
C GLN A 351 28.37 -6.35 -0.26
N LYS A 352 28.95 -7.42 0.30
CA LYS A 352 29.19 -8.65 -0.48
C LYS A 352 27.96 -9.52 -0.62
N GLN A 353 27.04 -9.44 0.33
CA GLN A 353 25.78 -10.18 0.31
C GLN A 353 24.59 -9.23 0.55
N ALA A 354 23.51 -9.49 -0.15
CA ALA A 354 22.27 -8.78 0.04
C ALA A 354 21.08 -9.73 -0.02
N VAL A 355 20.02 -9.40 0.69
CA VAL A 355 18.71 -10.00 0.43
C VAL A 355 17.98 -9.15 -0.58
N ILE A 356 17.58 -9.78 -1.67
CA ILE A 356 16.74 -9.17 -2.69
C ILE A 356 15.34 -9.79 -2.64
N TYR A 357 14.35 -8.95 -2.87
CA TYR A 357 12.95 -9.31 -2.99
C TYR A 357 12.48 -9.04 -4.41
N THR A 358 11.88 -10.04 -5.05
CA THR A 358 11.38 -9.94 -6.42
C THR A 358 9.87 -10.16 -6.45
N ARG A 359 9.17 -9.40 -7.28
CA ARG A 359 7.73 -9.55 -7.51
C ARG A 359 7.32 -9.09 -8.91
N SER A 360 6.18 -9.58 -9.39
CA SER A 360 5.54 -9.15 -10.64
C SER A 360 4.02 -9.30 -10.54
N ASP A 361 3.32 -9.20 -11.64
CA ASP A 361 1.89 -9.52 -11.75
C ASP A 361 1.56 -10.99 -11.46
N VAL A 362 2.50 -11.90 -11.76
CA VAL A 362 2.35 -13.36 -11.56
C VAL A 362 3.17 -13.91 -10.38
N ASN A 363 4.06 -13.11 -9.81
CA ASN A 363 4.91 -13.50 -8.67
C ASN A 363 4.48 -12.72 -7.41
N PRO A 364 3.91 -13.38 -6.38
CA PRO A 364 3.48 -12.73 -5.14
C PRO A 364 4.64 -12.18 -4.31
N GLY A 365 5.85 -12.68 -4.55
CA GLY A 365 7.07 -12.25 -3.89
C GLY A 365 7.97 -13.42 -3.51
N GLU A 366 9.25 -13.28 -3.84
CA GLU A 366 10.29 -14.25 -3.53
C GLU A 366 11.53 -13.54 -2.98
N PHE A 367 12.18 -14.15 -2.01
CA PHE A 367 13.41 -13.67 -1.39
C PHE A 367 14.60 -14.49 -1.83
N TYR A 368 15.69 -13.81 -2.17
CA TYR A 368 16.95 -14.41 -2.59
C TYR A 368 18.11 -13.82 -1.82
N LEU A 369 19.08 -14.66 -1.47
CA LEU A 369 20.42 -14.21 -1.09
C LEU A 369 21.20 -13.96 -2.37
N PHE A 370 21.64 -12.74 -2.54
CA PHE A 370 22.45 -12.31 -3.69
C PHE A 370 23.90 -12.08 -3.25
N ASP A 371 24.84 -12.68 -3.95
CA ASP A 371 26.26 -12.48 -3.79
C ASP A 371 26.75 -11.50 -4.86
N THR A 372 27.32 -10.37 -4.43
CA THR A 372 27.70 -9.26 -5.33
C THR A 372 29.03 -9.50 -6.05
N GLU A 373 29.86 -10.45 -5.58
CA GLU A 373 31.14 -10.80 -6.19
C GLU A 373 30.94 -11.86 -7.28
N THR A 374 30.16 -12.91 -6.99
CA THR A 374 29.86 -13.99 -7.94
C THR A 374 28.67 -13.70 -8.85
N LEU A 375 27.83 -12.75 -8.47
CA LEU A 375 26.58 -12.39 -9.13
C LEU A 375 25.57 -13.57 -9.14
N GLU A 376 25.62 -14.41 -8.12
CA GLU A 376 24.69 -15.52 -7.94
C GLU A 376 23.56 -15.14 -6.98
N ALA A 377 22.33 -15.54 -7.34
CA ALA A 377 21.15 -15.39 -6.50
C ALA A 377 20.67 -16.78 -6.05
N LYS A 378 20.63 -17.01 -4.74
CA LYS A 378 20.14 -18.23 -4.14
C LYS A 378 18.77 -18.00 -3.53
N PHE A 379 17.78 -18.78 -3.95
CA PHE A 379 16.43 -18.73 -3.40
C PHE A 379 16.44 -19.01 -1.88
N ILE A 380 15.70 -18.21 -1.12
CA ILE A 380 15.49 -18.38 0.32
C ILE A 380 14.05 -18.80 0.61
N ALA A 381 13.07 -18.00 0.19
CA ALA A 381 11.67 -18.20 0.53
C ALA A 381 10.73 -17.51 -0.45
N ALA A 382 9.48 -17.96 -0.50
CA ALA A 382 8.39 -17.29 -1.21
C ALA A 382 7.30 -16.84 -0.22
N ARG A 383 6.62 -15.74 -0.50
CA ARG A 383 5.52 -15.25 0.35
C ARG A 383 4.33 -16.21 0.37
N LEU A 384 3.98 -16.77 -0.78
CA LEU A 384 2.90 -17.74 -0.95
C LEU A 384 3.50 -19.00 -1.62
N GLU A 385 3.98 -19.93 -0.80
CA GLU A 385 4.77 -21.08 -1.25
C GLU A 385 4.04 -22.03 -2.20
N ASN A 386 2.71 -22.11 -2.09
CA ASN A 386 1.89 -23.01 -2.91
C ASN A 386 1.54 -22.43 -4.27
N LEU A 387 1.78 -21.13 -4.52
CA LEU A 387 1.49 -20.48 -5.79
C LEU A 387 2.73 -20.49 -6.69
N LYS A 388 2.57 -21.00 -7.90
CA LYS A 388 3.63 -20.98 -8.92
C LYS A 388 3.32 -19.89 -9.95
N SER A 389 4.26 -19.00 -10.20
CA SER A 389 4.13 -17.90 -11.18
C SER A 389 3.69 -18.40 -12.55
N SER A 390 4.12 -19.62 -12.96
CA SER A 390 3.69 -20.25 -14.22
C SER A 390 2.19 -20.58 -14.28
N GLN A 391 1.48 -20.61 -13.16
CA GLN A 391 0.04 -20.90 -13.08
C GLN A 391 -0.80 -19.62 -12.94
N MET A 392 -0.17 -18.49 -12.61
CA MET A 392 -0.84 -17.22 -12.40
C MET A 392 -1.18 -16.51 -13.71
N ALA A 393 -2.24 -15.74 -13.70
CA ALA A 393 -2.74 -14.96 -14.84
C ALA A 393 -1.94 -13.66 -15.00
N ASN A 394 -1.60 -13.31 -16.25
CA ASN A 394 -0.95 -12.03 -16.51
C ASN A 394 -1.94 -10.87 -16.33
N MET A 395 -1.45 -9.77 -15.76
CA MET A 395 -2.14 -8.50 -15.67
C MET A 395 -1.66 -7.58 -16.79
N GLN A 396 -2.58 -7.22 -17.69
CA GLN A 396 -2.30 -6.35 -18.83
C GLN A 396 -2.71 -4.91 -18.49
N PRO A 397 -1.85 -3.90 -18.67
CA PRO A 397 -2.28 -2.51 -18.62
C PRO A 397 -3.20 -2.21 -19.80
N ILE A 398 -4.19 -1.36 -19.57
CA ILE A 398 -5.13 -0.88 -20.57
C ILE A 398 -5.23 0.64 -20.53
N ARG A 399 -5.47 1.25 -21.70
CA ARG A 399 -5.75 2.68 -21.86
C ARG A 399 -6.85 2.89 -22.87
N PHE A 400 -7.74 3.82 -22.59
CA PHE A 400 -8.79 4.24 -23.51
C PHE A 400 -9.34 5.60 -23.09
N ASN A 401 -10.11 6.26 -23.94
CA ASN A 401 -10.75 7.53 -23.60
C ASN A 401 -12.17 7.29 -23.07
N ALA A 402 -12.52 7.94 -21.96
CA ALA A 402 -13.89 8.05 -21.51
C ALA A 402 -14.76 8.79 -22.54
N ARG A 403 -16.08 8.71 -22.39
CA ARG A 403 -17.07 9.38 -23.27
C ARG A 403 -16.88 10.89 -23.42
N ASP A 404 -16.26 11.54 -22.43
CA ASP A 404 -15.95 12.97 -22.43
C ASP A 404 -14.49 13.29 -22.84
N GLY A 405 -13.75 12.27 -23.29
CA GLY A 405 -12.39 12.41 -23.84
C GLY A 405 -11.26 12.32 -22.83
N VAL A 406 -11.54 12.13 -21.55
CA VAL A 406 -10.50 11.92 -20.52
C VAL A 406 -9.83 10.55 -20.74
N GLU A 407 -8.49 10.51 -20.79
CA GLU A 407 -7.76 9.24 -20.87
C GLU A 407 -7.85 8.51 -19.53
N LEU A 408 -8.31 7.26 -19.58
CA LEU A 408 -8.42 6.37 -18.44
C LEU A 408 -7.40 5.23 -18.53
N ASN A 409 -6.84 4.91 -17.38
CA ASN A 409 -5.86 3.84 -17.22
C ASN A 409 -6.44 2.73 -16.35
N GLY A 410 -6.03 1.50 -16.58
CA GLY A 410 -6.49 0.36 -15.78
C GLY A 410 -5.72 -0.91 -16.07
N TYR A 411 -6.26 -2.02 -15.59
CA TYR A 411 -5.64 -3.33 -15.74
C TYR A 411 -6.70 -4.39 -16.03
N LEU A 412 -6.31 -5.34 -16.88
CA LEU A 412 -7.12 -6.49 -17.22
C LEU A 412 -6.34 -7.78 -16.90
N THR A 413 -6.91 -8.61 -16.02
CA THR A 413 -6.38 -9.93 -15.68
C THR A 413 -7.25 -11.00 -16.32
N MET A 414 -6.71 -11.72 -17.32
CA MET A 414 -7.44 -12.74 -18.06
C MET A 414 -7.17 -14.15 -17.52
N PRO A 415 -8.18 -15.02 -17.38
CA PRO A 415 -7.96 -16.40 -16.94
C PRO A 415 -7.07 -17.16 -17.95
N LYS A 416 -6.16 -18.00 -17.43
CA LYS A 416 -5.25 -18.80 -18.28
C LYS A 416 -5.93 -19.86 -19.13
N LYS A 417 -7.08 -20.33 -18.68
CA LYS A 417 -7.85 -21.33 -19.41
C LYS A 417 -8.47 -20.69 -20.64
N LYS A 418 -7.90 -20.97 -21.80
CA LYS A 418 -8.40 -20.46 -23.08
C LYS A 418 -9.74 -21.12 -23.42
N SER A 419 -10.74 -20.30 -23.65
CA SER A 419 -12.00 -20.61 -24.32
C SER A 419 -12.06 -19.75 -25.58
N ASP A 420 -12.74 -20.20 -26.61
CA ASP A 420 -13.02 -19.39 -27.81
C ASP A 420 -14.07 -18.29 -27.50
N ALA A 421 -14.82 -18.44 -26.41
CA ALA A 421 -15.78 -17.44 -25.93
C ALA A 421 -15.12 -16.49 -24.91
N PRO A 422 -15.57 -15.20 -24.87
CA PRO A 422 -15.17 -14.27 -23.82
C PRO A 422 -15.42 -14.84 -22.43
N ALA A 423 -14.53 -14.55 -21.48
CA ALA A 423 -14.69 -14.99 -20.11
C ALA A 423 -15.78 -14.14 -19.40
N PRO A 424 -16.50 -14.71 -18.41
CA PRO A 424 -17.31 -13.89 -17.51
C PRO A 424 -16.43 -12.84 -16.84
N LEU A 425 -16.92 -11.60 -16.75
CA LEU A 425 -16.15 -10.46 -16.27
C LEU A 425 -16.57 -10.03 -14.85
N ILE A 426 -15.59 -9.78 -14.02
CA ILE A 426 -15.75 -9.04 -12.76
C ILE A 426 -15.14 -7.65 -12.96
N VAL A 427 -15.97 -6.61 -12.92
CA VAL A 427 -15.49 -5.22 -12.86
C VAL A 427 -15.20 -4.93 -11.40
N LYS A 428 -13.91 -4.80 -11.08
CA LYS A 428 -13.43 -4.57 -9.72
C LYS A 428 -13.05 -3.11 -9.53
N VAL A 429 -13.80 -2.41 -8.67
CA VAL A 429 -13.61 -0.98 -8.38
C VAL A 429 -12.84 -0.82 -7.08
N HIS A 430 -11.73 -0.06 -7.10
CA HIS A 430 -10.93 0.19 -5.90
C HIS A 430 -11.63 1.14 -4.92
N GLY A 431 -11.21 1.08 -3.65
CA GLY A 431 -11.62 2.00 -2.59
C GLY A 431 -10.83 3.32 -2.62
N GLY A 432 -10.99 4.12 -1.60
CA GLY A 432 -10.40 5.43 -1.45
C GLY A 432 -11.51 6.49 -1.44
N PRO A 433 -11.86 7.15 -2.55
CA PRO A 433 -11.38 6.98 -3.94
C PRO A 433 -10.19 7.86 -4.30
N HIS A 434 -10.06 9.05 -3.65
CA HIS A 434 -9.12 10.08 -4.05
C HIS A 434 -7.70 9.76 -3.61
N GLY A 435 -6.73 9.93 -4.52
CA GLY A 435 -5.32 9.68 -4.27
C GLY A 435 -4.92 8.19 -4.19
N VAL A 436 -5.89 7.27 -4.19
CA VAL A 436 -5.68 5.81 -4.26
C VAL A 436 -5.77 5.35 -5.70
N ARG A 437 -5.09 4.26 -6.05
CA ARG A 437 -5.19 3.63 -7.38
C ARG A 437 -4.87 2.15 -7.33
N ASP A 438 -5.29 1.43 -8.36
CA ASP A 438 -4.76 0.12 -8.67
C ASP A 438 -3.39 0.24 -9.36
N TYR A 439 -2.49 -0.70 -9.06
CA TYR A 439 -1.14 -0.78 -9.64
C TYR A 439 -0.94 -2.11 -10.33
N TRP A 440 -0.09 -2.11 -11.37
CA TRP A 440 0.40 -3.36 -11.94
C TRP A 440 1.19 -4.15 -10.90
N GLY A 441 0.83 -5.41 -10.72
CA GLY A 441 1.48 -6.31 -9.77
C GLY A 441 0.61 -7.48 -9.36
N PHE A 442 1.13 -8.33 -8.47
CA PHE A 442 0.36 -9.45 -7.95
C PHE A 442 -0.78 -8.97 -7.07
N ASN A 443 -2.00 -9.29 -7.49
CA ASN A 443 -3.20 -9.05 -6.70
C ASN A 443 -3.87 -10.39 -6.40
N THR A 444 -3.94 -10.75 -5.13
CA THR A 444 -4.44 -12.06 -4.68
C THR A 444 -5.89 -12.32 -5.11
N GLU A 445 -6.76 -11.32 -5.01
CA GLU A 445 -8.17 -11.45 -5.42
C GLU A 445 -8.29 -11.68 -6.93
N ASN A 446 -7.58 -10.87 -7.73
CA ASN A 446 -7.59 -11.02 -9.18
C ASN A 446 -7.09 -12.39 -9.60
N GLN A 447 -6.00 -12.86 -8.97
CA GLN A 447 -5.45 -14.19 -9.28
C GLN A 447 -6.40 -15.32 -8.87
N TYR A 448 -7.09 -15.17 -7.73
CA TYR A 448 -8.08 -16.14 -7.28
C TYR A 448 -9.31 -16.18 -8.22
N PHE A 449 -9.82 -15.02 -8.62
CA PHE A 449 -10.93 -14.95 -9.57
C PHE A 449 -10.52 -15.48 -10.96
N ALA A 450 -9.33 -15.11 -11.45
CA ALA A 450 -8.82 -15.62 -12.71
C ALA A 450 -8.59 -17.14 -12.70
N ALA A 451 -8.09 -17.69 -11.59
CA ALA A 451 -7.96 -19.13 -11.40
C ALA A 451 -9.33 -19.86 -11.41
N ASN A 452 -10.41 -19.17 -11.00
CA ASN A 452 -11.79 -19.66 -11.06
C ASN A 452 -12.49 -19.38 -12.41
N GLY A 453 -11.77 -18.82 -13.39
CA GLY A 453 -12.24 -18.66 -14.77
C GLY A 453 -12.86 -17.31 -15.11
N PHE A 454 -12.77 -16.31 -14.23
CA PHE A 454 -13.24 -14.94 -14.47
C PHE A 454 -12.14 -14.05 -15.04
N ALA A 455 -12.47 -13.19 -15.98
CA ALA A 455 -11.69 -12.00 -16.27
C ALA A 455 -11.93 -10.96 -15.16
N VAL A 456 -10.91 -10.16 -14.83
CA VAL A 456 -11.01 -9.08 -13.84
C VAL A 456 -10.55 -7.78 -14.48
N LEU A 457 -11.44 -6.80 -14.55
CA LEU A 457 -11.16 -5.44 -15.02
C LEU A 457 -11.04 -4.51 -13.83
N GLN A 458 -9.91 -3.83 -13.71
CA GLN A 458 -9.66 -2.77 -12.75
C GLN A 458 -9.50 -1.45 -13.49
N ILE A 459 -10.20 -0.42 -13.07
CA ILE A 459 -10.10 0.91 -13.67
C ILE A 459 -9.64 1.93 -12.64
N ASN A 460 -8.67 2.73 -13.01
CA ASN A 460 -8.30 3.95 -12.31
C ASN A 460 -9.15 5.07 -12.90
N PHE A 461 -10.33 5.28 -12.32
CA PHE A 461 -11.27 6.33 -12.68
C PHE A 461 -10.74 7.70 -12.24
N ARG A 462 -11.28 8.79 -12.80
CA ARG A 462 -10.91 10.15 -12.37
C ARG A 462 -11.00 10.30 -10.84
N GLY A 463 -10.06 11.04 -10.24
CA GLY A 463 -9.89 11.07 -8.79
C GLY A 463 -8.84 10.07 -8.27
N SER A 464 -8.45 9.06 -9.07
CA SER A 464 -7.35 8.15 -8.68
C SER A 464 -6.02 8.90 -8.65
N GLY A 465 -5.13 8.51 -7.73
CA GLY A 465 -3.80 9.10 -7.59
C GLY A 465 -2.80 8.62 -8.64
N GLY A 466 -1.63 9.28 -8.69
CA GLY A 466 -0.50 8.86 -9.50
C GLY A 466 -0.57 9.23 -10.97
N TYR A 467 -1.54 10.03 -11.39
CA TYR A 467 -1.73 10.54 -12.75
C TYR A 467 -1.75 12.06 -12.81
N GLY A 468 -1.22 12.71 -11.78
CA GLY A 468 -1.14 14.15 -11.66
C GLY A 468 -2.36 14.79 -10.99
N LYS A 469 -2.17 16.08 -10.67
CA LYS A 469 -3.11 16.90 -9.90
C LYS A 469 -4.45 17.08 -10.62
N GLU A 470 -4.43 17.40 -11.92
CA GLU A 470 -5.64 17.61 -12.71
C GLU A 470 -6.53 16.35 -12.75
N PHE A 471 -5.95 15.17 -12.88
CA PHE A 471 -6.70 13.91 -12.88
C PHE A 471 -7.28 13.61 -11.50
N LEU A 472 -6.53 13.86 -10.43
CA LEU A 472 -7.00 13.72 -9.05
C LEU A 472 -8.19 14.65 -8.78
N GLU A 473 -8.05 15.95 -9.06
CA GLU A 473 -9.05 16.98 -8.78
C GLU A 473 -10.30 16.84 -9.68
N SER A 474 -10.16 16.26 -10.87
CA SER A 474 -11.30 15.99 -11.77
C SER A 474 -12.33 15.01 -11.19
N GLY A 475 -11.97 14.29 -10.12
CA GLY A 475 -12.88 13.43 -9.35
C GLY A 475 -13.64 14.14 -8.23
N TYR A 476 -13.28 15.37 -7.87
CA TYR A 476 -13.93 16.10 -6.78
C TYR A 476 -15.36 16.49 -7.14
N GLY A 477 -16.30 16.25 -6.22
CA GLY A 477 -17.73 16.45 -6.47
C GLY A 477 -18.38 15.46 -7.44
N GLU A 478 -17.66 14.41 -7.89
CA GLU A 478 -18.12 13.51 -8.96
C GLU A 478 -18.53 12.10 -8.49
N TRP A 479 -18.73 11.91 -7.19
CA TRP A 479 -19.25 10.65 -6.66
C TRP A 479 -20.66 10.36 -7.22
N GLY A 480 -20.83 9.16 -7.80
CA GLY A 480 -22.07 8.75 -8.46
C GLY A 480 -22.35 9.47 -9.78
N ARG A 481 -21.41 10.29 -10.27
CA ARG A 481 -21.49 11.07 -11.51
C ARG A 481 -20.41 10.60 -12.49
N LYS A 482 -19.49 11.47 -12.92
CA LYS A 482 -18.45 11.12 -13.90
C LYS A 482 -17.50 10.01 -13.45
N MET A 483 -17.19 9.92 -12.16
CA MET A 483 -16.41 8.78 -11.64
C MET A 483 -17.12 7.45 -11.90
N GLN A 484 -18.46 7.42 -11.82
CA GLN A 484 -19.24 6.24 -12.16
C GLN A 484 -19.36 6.04 -13.67
N ASP A 485 -19.40 7.14 -14.45
CA ASP A 485 -19.36 7.06 -15.92
C ASP A 485 -18.06 6.42 -16.40
N ASP A 486 -16.91 6.72 -15.78
CA ASP A 486 -15.62 6.11 -16.10
C ASP A 486 -15.64 4.58 -15.90
N VAL A 487 -16.27 4.09 -14.82
CA VAL A 487 -16.43 2.65 -14.57
C VAL A 487 -17.34 1.99 -15.61
N THR A 488 -18.42 2.68 -16.00
CA THR A 488 -19.33 2.24 -17.07
C THR A 488 -18.60 2.18 -18.41
N ASP A 489 -17.85 3.22 -18.77
CA ASP A 489 -17.08 3.30 -20.01
C ASP A 489 -16.01 2.20 -20.10
N ALA A 490 -15.32 1.90 -18.99
CA ALA A 490 -14.39 0.78 -18.91
C ALA A 490 -15.08 -0.57 -19.18
N THR A 491 -16.29 -0.73 -18.68
CA THR A 491 -17.08 -1.94 -18.89
C THR A 491 -17.47 -2.10 -20.35
N HIS A 492 -17.97 -1.03 -20.98
CA HIS A 492 -18.27 -1.02 -22.42
C HIS A 492 -17.02 -1.24 -23.28
N TRP A 493 -15.90 -0.60 -22.92
CA TRP A 493 -14.62 -0.85 -23.59
C TRP A 493 -14.24 -2.34 -23.58
N ALA A 494 -14.43 -3.03 -22.46
CA ALA A 494 -14.13 -4.46 -22.36
C ALA A 494 -15.04 -5.31 -23.25
N ILE A 495 -16.32 -4.95 -23.39
CA ILE A 495 -17.27 -5.63 -24.29
C ILE A 495 -16.88 -5.38 -25.75
N GLU A 496 -16.67 -4.15 -26.15
CA GLU A 496 -16.35 -3.73 -27.53
C GLU A 496 -15.04 -4.35 -28.03
N ASN A 497 -14.07 -4.56 -27.13
CA ASN A 497 -12.80 -5.21 -27.47
C ASN A 497 -12.83 -6.74 -27.33
N GLY A 498 -14.00 -7.34 -27.04
CA GLY A 498 -14.19 -8.78 -26.99
C GLY A 498 -13.59 -9.49 -25.78
N TYR A 499 -13.28 -8.74 -24.71
CA TYR A 499 -12.78 -9.30 -23.45
C TYR A 499 -13.92 -9.82 -22.56
N ALA A 500 -15.13 -9.31 -22.72
CA ALA A 500 -16.30 -9.68 -21.95
C ALA A 500 -17.52 -9.97 -22.82
N ASP A 501 -18.37 -10.89 -22.35
CA ASP A 501 -19.71 -11.12 -22.87
C ASP A 501 -20.68 -10.17 -22.15
N GLU A 502 -21.43 -9.34 -22.89
CA GLU A 502 -22.38 -8.36 -22.37
C GLU A 502 -23.37 -8.93 -21.35
N GLY A 503 -23.78 -10.19 -21.51
CA GLY A 503 -24.68 -10.89 -20.59
C GLY A 503 -23.98 -11.51 -19.36
N LYS A 504 -22.67 -11.36 -19.19
CA LYS A 504 -21.87 -12.07 -18.16
C LYS A 504 -20.92 -11.16 -17.39
N ILE A 505 -21.45 -10.06 -16.86
CA ILE A 505 -20.66 -9.06 -16.13
C ILE A 505 -21.25 -8.85 -14.73
N CYS A 506 -20.43 -8.96 -13.68
CA CYS A 506 -20.75 -8.50 -12.33
C CYS A 506 -19.80 -7.39 -11.92
N ILE A 507 -20.27 -6.52 -11.01
CA ILE A 507 -19.47 -5.45 -10.43
C ILE A 507 -19.19 -5.75 -8.95
N TYR A 508 -17.97 -5.49 -8.50
CA TYR A 508 -17.48 -5.76 -7.15
C TYR A 508 -16.50 -4.68 -6.69
N GLY A 509 -16.59 -4.31 -5.43
CA GLY A 509 -15.59 -3.44 -4.82
C GLY A 509 -15.76 -3.30 -3.31
N ALA A 510 -14.73 -2.70 -2.68
CA ALA A 510 -14.70 -2.46 -1.25
C ALA A 510 -14.68 -0.96 -0.95
N SER A 511 -15.27 -0.54 0.19
CA SER A 511 -15.33 0.85 0.61
C SER A 511 -16.02 1.73 -0.44
N TYR A 512 -15.35 2.77 -0.98
CA TYR A 512 -15.86 3.49 -2.15
C TYR A 512 -16.21 2.53 -3.31
N GLY A 513 -15.40 1.49 -3.55
CA GLY A 513 -15.72 0.49 -4.58
C GLY A 513 -17.02 -0.27 -4.31
N GLY A 514 -17.38 -0.48 -3.04
CA GLY A 514 -18.69 -1.03 -2.64
C GLY A 514 -19.83 -0.08 -2.94
N TYR A 515 -19.63 1.22 -2.71
CA TYR A 515 -20.53 2.28 -3.12
C TYR A 515 -20.72 2.30 -4.65
N SER A 516 -19.61 2.35 -5.38
CA SER A 516 -19.61 2.39 -6.85
C SER A 516 -20.25 1.13 -7.46
N SER A 517 -20.08 -0.04 -6.83
CA SER A 517 -20.73 -1.26 -7.28
C SER A 517 -22.27 -1.18 -7.23
N LEU A 518 -22.82 -0.56 -6.20
CA LEU A 518 -24.26 -0.36 -6.11
C LEU A 518 -24.76 0.79 -6.99
N MET A 519 -24.03 1.90 -7.06
CA MET A 519 -24.36 2.98 -7.99
C MET A 519 -24.29 2.52 -9.45
N GLY A 520 -23.37 1.60 -9.77
CA GLY A 520 -23.27 0.99 -11.10
C GLY A 520 -24.56 0.29 -11.52
N VAL A 521 -25.12 -0.59 -10.68
CA VAL A 521 -26.36 -1.30 -10.99
C VAL A 521 -27.62 -0.43 -10.87
N ILE A 522 -27.54 0.70 -10.18
CA ILE A 522 -28.60 1.71 -10.13
C ILE A 522 -28.65 2.52 -11.43
N ARG A 523 -27.50 2.97 -11.92
CA ARG A 523 -27.40 3.83 -13.12
C ARG A 523 -27.47 3.04 -14.42
N GLU A 524 -26.95 1.81 -14.42
CA GLU A 524 -26.87 0.91 -15.57
C GLU A 524 -27.57 -0.42 -15.24
N PRO A 525 -28.92 -0.42 -15.13
CA PRO A 525 -29.68 -1.58 -14.63
C PRO A 525 -29.62 -2.82 -15.52
N ASP A 526 -29.24 -2.65 -16.79
CA ASP A 526 -29.17 -3.73 -17.78
C ASP A 526 -27.72 -4.19 -18.07
N LEU A 527 -26.69 -3.46 -17.58
CA LEU A 527 -25.29 -3.74 -17.90
C LEU A 527 -24.72 -4.87 -17.03
N TYR A 528 -25.08 -4.92 -15.76
CA TYR A 528 -24.51 -5.87 -14.80
C TYR A 528 -25.55 -6.95 -14.40
N GLN A 529 -25.10 -8.19 -14.26
CA GLN A 529 -25.94 -9.31 -13.85
C GLN A 529 -25.97 -9.50 -12.33
N CYS A 530 -25.00 -8.94 -11.60
CA CYS A 530 -24.97 -8.91 -10.15
C CYS A 530 -24.02 -7.83 -9.61
N ALA A 531 -24.20 -7.46 -8.35
CA ALA A 531 -23.33 -6.54 -7.63
C ALA A 531 -22.88 -7.10 -6.29
N VAL A 532 -21.66 -6.78 -5.89
CA VAL A 532 -21.14 -7.06 -4.55
C VAL A 532 -20.63 -5.78 -3.91
N GLY A 533 -21.19 -5.40 -2.78
CA GLY A 533 -20.71 -4.30 -1.93
C GLY A 533 -20.01 -4.84 -0.70
N TYR A 534 -18.71 -4.57 -0.58
CA TYR A 534 -17.90 -4.98 0.56
C TYR A 534 -17.50 -3.77 1.38
N VAL A 535 -17.90 -3.71 2.65
CA VAL A 535 -17.67 -2.58 3.59
C VAL A 535 -17.94 -1.21 2.95
N GLY A 536 -19.06 -1.12 2.20
CA GLY A 536 -19.32 0.00 1.30
C GLY A 536 -20.02 1.17 1.97
N VAL A 537 -19.75 2.39 1.47
CA VAL A 537 -20.48 3.61 1.83
C VAL A 537 -21.81 3.65 1.07
N TYR A 538 -22.94 3.59 1.74
CA TYR A 538 -24.23 3.51 1.08
C TYR A 538 -25.12 4.74 1.27
N SER A 539 -24.73 5.65 2.17
CA SER A 539 -25.40 6.92 2.45
C SER A 539 -24.38 8.04 2.57
N LEU A 540 -24.32 8.95 1.61
CA LEU A 540 -23.38 10.07 1.67
C LEU A 540 -23.70 11.06 2.81
N PRO A 541 -24.97 11.34 3.19
CA PRO A 541 -25.24 12.12 4.39
C PRO A 541 -24.63 11.54 5.66
N LEU A 542 -24.61 10.21 5.82
CA LEU A 542 -24.01 9.57 7.00
C LEU A 542 -22.50 9.81 7.13
N MET A 543 -21.78 10.09 6.04
CA MET A 543 -20.35 10.39 6.10
C MET A 543 -20.04 11.67 6.90
N TYR A 544 -21.02 12.54 7.11
CA TYR A 544 -20.88 13.73 7.97
C TYR A 544 -21.26 13.47 9.43
N GLU A 545 -21.89 12.33 9.72
CA GLU A 545 -22.43 12.01 11.04
C GLU A 545 -21.68 10.83 11.69
N ASP A 546 -21.21 9.87 10.89
CA ASP A 546 -20.70 8.59 11.33
C ASP A 546 -19.31 8.27 10.74
N GLY A 547 -18.49 7.51 11.48
CA GLY A 547 -17.16 7.05 11.09
C GLY A 547 -16.04 7.98 11.55
N ASP A 548 -14.81 7.66 11.16
CA ASP A 548 -13.59 8.35 11.63
C ASP A 548 -13.30 9.68 10.88
N ILE A 549 -13.82 9.84 9.65
CA ILE A 549 -13.53 11.03 8.82
C ILE A 549 -14.08 12.32 9.47
N PRO A 550 -15.35 12.41 9.90
CA PRO A 550 -15.89 13.64 10.48
C PRO A 550 -15.41 13.95 11.90
N GLU A 551 -14.61 13.09 12.53
CA GLU A 551 -14.03 13.33 13.85
C GLU A 551 -12.99 14.48 13.87
N SER A 552 -12.52 14.91 12.70
CA SER A 552 -11.56 16.01 12.56
C SER A 552 -12.06 17.13 11.63
N ASP A 553 -11.65 18.37 11.91
CA ASP A 553 -11.97 19.52 11.06
C ASP A 553 -11.44 19.33 9.62
N SER A 554 -10.27 18.73 9.46
CA SER A 554 -9.69 18.40 8.16
C SER A 554 -10.50 17.36 7.41
N GLY A 555 -11.06 16.36 8.11
CA GLY A 555 -11.95 15.36 7.52
C GLY A 555 -13.26 15.97 7.05
N VAL A 556 -13.86 16.85 7.83
CA VAL A 556 -15.10 17.59 7.42
C VAL A 556 -14.81 18.46 6.20
N LYS A 557 -13.68 19.17 6.18
CA LYS A 557 -13.27 19.99 5.04
C LYS A 557 -13.08 19.14 3.79
N TYR A 558 -12.41 17.99 3.91
CA TYR A 558 -12.26 17.02 2.82
C TYR A 558 -13.63 16.57 2.27
N LEU A 559 -14.58 16.21 3.13
CA LEU A 559 -15.92 15.79 2.68
C LEU A 559 -16.62 16.91 1.88
N ARG A 560 -16.53 18.16 2.35
CA ARG A 560 -17.10 19.34 1.64
C ARG A 560 -16.56 19.47 0.23
N GLU A 561 -15.26 19.28 0.09
CA GLU A 561 -14.58 19.38 -1.19
C GLU A 561 -14.96 18.23 -2.14
N VAL A 562 -14.99 17.00 -1.65
CA VAL A 562 -15.08 15.81 -2.51
C VAL A 562 -16.50 15.30 -2.74
N ILE A 563 -17.47 15.57 -1.85
CA ILE A 563 -18.88 15.16 -2.04
C ILE A 563 -19.87 16.30 -1.90
N GLY A 564 -19.45 17.49 -1.44
CA GLY A 564 -20.32 18.66 -1.21
C GLY A 564 -21.23 18.52 0.00
N GLU A 565 -21.99 19.59 0.32
CA GLU A 565 -22.89 19.65 1.49
C GLU A 565 -24.38 19.69 1.12
N ASN A 566 -24.72 19.70 -0.17
CA ASN A 566 -26.12 19.77 -0.59
C ASN A 566 -26.83 18.44 -0.29
N GLU A 567 -27.67 18.42 0.72
CA GLU A 567 -28.38 17.22 1.17
C GLU A 567 -29.19 16.54 0.06
N SER A 568 -29.82 17.31 -0.83
CA SER A 568 -30.58 16.77 -1.95
C SER A 568 -29.66 16.01 -2.93
N GLU A 569 -28.48 16.54 -3.21
CA GLU A 569 -27.49 15.91 -4.09
C GLU A 569 -26.84 14.71 -3.42
N LEU A 570 -26.50 14.81 -2.12
CA LEU A 570 -25.98 13.68 -1.35
C LEU A 570 -26.97 12.50 -1.37
N ARG A 571 -28.26 12.76 -1.14
CA ARG A 571 -29.30 11.73 -1.23
C ARG A 571 -29.46 11.17 -2.64
N ALA A 572 -29.45 12.03 -3.67
CA ALA A 572 -29.56 11.62 -5.06
C ALA A 572 -28.39 10.76 -5.53
N ASN A 573 -27.22 10.85 -4.90
CA ASN A 573 -26.04 10.04 -5.20
C ASN A 573 -25.77 8.95 -4.15
N SER A 574 -26.76 8.55 -3.37
CA SER A 574 -26.62 7.51 -2.34
C SER A 574 -27.44 6.27 -2.65
N PRO A 575 -26.83 5.08 -2.69
CA PRO A 575 -27.54 3.81 -2.96
C PRO A 575 -28.77 3.57 -2.09
N VAL A 576 -28.71 3.95 -0.82
CA VAL A 576 -29.83 3.73 0.15
C VAL A 576 -31.11 4.43 -0.28
N TYR A 577 -31.04 5.61 -0.89
CA TYR A 577 -32.21 6.39 -1.33
C TYR A 577 -32.69 6.04 -2.75
N GLN A 578 -31.95 5.18 -3.45
CA GLN A 578 -32.25 4.74 -4.80
C GLN A 578 -32.35 3.20 -4.90
N ALA A 579 -32.57 2.55 -3.79
CA ALA A 579 -32.59 1.09 -3.70
C ALA A 579 -33.65 0.44 -4.63
N ASP A 580 -34.78 1.12 -4.88
CA ASP A 580 -35.86 0.67 -5.77
C ASP A 580 -35.44 0.57 -7.25
N ASN A 581 -34.34 1.20 -7.64
CA ASN A 581 -33.76 1.10 -8.98
C ASN A 581 -32.89 -0.16 -9.19
N ILE A 582 -32.51 -0.86 -8.12
CA ILE A 582 -31.71 -2.08 -8.21
C ILE A 582 -32.57 -3.23 -8.73
N LYS A 583 -32.18 -3.84 -9.85
CA LYS A 583 -32.90 -4.93 -10.51
C LYS A 583 -32.18 -6.28 -10.45
N VAL A 584 -30.92 -6.27 -10.02
CA VAL A 584 -30.05 -7.45 -10.02
C VAL A 584 -29.80 -7.96 -8.60
N PRO A 585 -29.42 -9.24 -8.42
CA PRO A 585 -29.02 -9.76 -7.13
C PRO A 585 -27.80 -9.04 -6.55
N VAL A 586 -27.85 -8.78 -5.24
CA VAL A 586 -26.78 -8.09 -4.50
C VAL A 586 -26.22 -9.00 -3.41
N PHE A 587 -24.90 -8.94 -3.21
CA PHE A 587 -24.27 -9.56 -2.05
C PHE A 587 -23.52 -8.49 -1.24
N LEU A 588 -23.95 -8.29 0.01
CA LEU A 588 -23.35 -7.33 0.94
C LEU A 588 -22.45 -8.04 1.93
N VAL A 589 -21.23 -7.53 2.10
CA VAL A 589 -20.25 -8.03 3.07
C VAL A 589 -19.82 -6.90 3.97
N HIS A 590 -19.79 -7.11 5.30
CA HIS A 590 -19.43 -6.06 6.26
C HIS A 590 -18.71 -6.62 7.49
N GLY A 591 -17.83 -5.81 8.10
CA GLY A 591 -17.22 -6.06 9.39
C GLY A 591 -18.03 -5.40 10.50
N SER A 592 -18.42 -6.13 11.55
CA SER A 592 -19.21 -5.54 12.64
C SER A 592 -18.43 -4.56 13.53
N GLU A 593 -17.09 -4.55 13.41
CA GLU A 593 -16.18 -3.66 14.13
C GLU A 593 -15.56 -2.60 13.22
N ASP A 594 -16.16 -2.38 12.05
CA ASP A 594 -15.72 -1.37 11.09
C ASP A 594 -15.90 0.04 11.69
N VAL A 595 -14.80 0.77 11.87
CA VAL A 595 -14.77 2.12 12.44
C VAL A 595 -14.77 3.21 11.39
N ARG A 596 -14.48 2.87 10.13
CA ARG A 596 -14.45 3.80 8.99
C ARG A 596 -15.81 3.93 8.33
N VAL A 597 -16.40 2.79 7.98
CA VAL A 597 -17.76 2.70 7.45
C VAL A 597 -18.59 1.89 8.44
N LEU A 598 -19.25 2.58 9.36
CA LEU A 598 -19.99 1.93 10.45
C LEU A 598 -21.13 1.05 9.94
N MET A 599 -21.57 0.11 10.77
CA MET A 599 -22.71 -0.77 10.48
C MET A 599 -23.98 -0.03 10.09
N SER A 600 -24.15 1.23 10.49
CA SER A 600 -25.27 2.09 10.12
C SER A 600 -25.49 2.19 8.60
N HIS A 601 -24.42 2.24 7.80
CA HIS A 601 -24.52 2.21 6.33
C HIS A 601 -25.12 0.89 5.82
N PHE A 602 -24.65 -0.23 6.35
CA PHE A 602 -25.16 -1.56 6.01
C PHE A 602 -26.63 -1.74 6.44
N GLU A 603 -26.97 -1.34 7.66
CA GLU A 603 -28.30 -1.47 8.22
C GLU A 603 -29.34 -0.61 7.49
N GLN A 604 -29.03 0.65 7.19
CA GLN A 604 -29.91 1.50 6.39
C GLN A 604 -30.17 0.93 4.99
N LEU A 605 -29.13 0.39 4.34
CA LEU A 605 -29.28 -0.19 3.01
C LEU A 605 -30.12 -1.47 3.05
N THR A 606 -29.89 -2.37 4.01
CA THR A 606 -30.68 -3.62 4.14
C THR A 606 -32.15 -3.31 4.47
N GLN A 607 -32.43 -2.32 5.31
CA GLN A 607 -33.80 -1.85 5.56
C GLN A 607 -34.47 -1.32 4.27
N ALA A 608 -33.71 -0.57 3.44
CA ALA A 608 -34.22 -0.11 2.15
C ALA A 608 -34.48 -1.29 1.19
N PHE A 609 -33.60 -2.30 1.18
CA PHE A 609 -33.79 -3.51 0.38
C PHE A 609 -35.02 -4.30 0.80
N ASP A 610 -35.22 -4.52 2.09
CA ASP A 610 -36.40 -5.19 2.62
C ASP A 610 -37.70 -4.44 2.24
N LYS A 611 -37.69 -3.12 2.38
CA LYS A 611 -38.82 -2.26 2.00
C LYS A 611 -39.20 -2.37 0.52
N HIS A 612 -38.21 -2.47 -0.36
CA HIS A 612 -38.41 -2.52 -1.82
C HIS A 612 -38.39 -3.95 -2.39
N GLY A 613 -38.23 -4.99 -1.54
CA GLY A 613 -38.22 -6.40 -1.95
C GLY A 613 -37.04 -6.78 -2.84
N ILE A 614 -35.88 -6.15 -2.62
CA ILE A 614 -34.66 -6.43 -3.39
C ILE A 614 -34.10 -7.80 -3.02
N ASN A 615 -33.62 -8.57 -3.99
CA ASN A 615 -33.00 -9.86 -3.76
C ASN A 615 -31.53 -9.69 -3.35
N TYR A 616 -31.20 -9.91 -2.08
CA TYR A 616 -29.84 -9.77 -1.58
C TYR A 616 -29.40 -10.91 -0.65
N LYS A 617 -28.07 -11.04 -0.48
CA LYS A 617 -27.42 -11.89 0.50
C LYS A 617 -26.51 -11.04 1.37
N THR A 618 -26.19 -11.55 2.56
CA THR A 618 -25.29 -10.87 3.49
C THR A 618 -24.23 -11.81 4.04
N LEU A 619 -23.07 -11.24 4.41
CA LEU A 619 -22.04 -11.87 5.23
C LEU A 619 -21.46 -10.80 6.17
N VAL A 620 -21.80 -10.91 7.44
CA VAL A 620 -21.25 -10.03 8.50
C VAL A 620 -20.36 -10.88 9.41
N ARG A 621 -19.17 -10.36 9.74
CA ARG A 621 -18.22 -11.02 10.65
C ARG A 621 -17.65 -9.99 11.62
N GLU A 622 -17.16 -10.49 12.75
CA GLU A 622 -16.42 -9.70 13.74
C GLU A 622 -15.02 -9.34 13.17
N GLU A 623 -15.02 -8.30 12.34
CA GLU A 623 -13.89 -7.76 11.56
C GLU A 623 -14.04 -6.24 11.46
N GLY A 624 -12.91 -5.54 11.22
CA GLY A 624 -12.92 -4.12 10.91
C GLY A 624 -13.21 -3.82 9.44
N HIS A 625 -12.63 -2.74 8.92
CA HIS A 625 -12.75 -2.32 7.52
C HIS A 625 -11.98 -3.28 6.60
N GLY A 626 -12.64 -4.38 6.19
CA GLY A 626 -12.07 -5.49 5.44
C GLY A 626 -11.57 -6.65 6.31
N PHE A 627 -11.80 -7.88 5.82
CA PHE A 627 -11.52 -9.11 6.58
C PHE A 627 -10.03 -9.43 6.63
N GLN A 628 -9.50 -9.62 7.84
CA GLN A 628 -8.11 -9.99 8.10
C GLN A 628 -7.96 -11.45 8.51
N LYS A 629 -8.91 -11.98 9.30
CA LYS A 629 -8.85 -13.34 9.85
C LYS A 629 -8.94 -14.36 8.70
N GLU A 630 -8.04 -15.34 8.68
CA GLU A 630 -7.95 -16.34 7.61
C GLU A 630 -9.28 -17.09 7.40
N GLU A 631 -9.90 -17.51 8.50
CA GLU A 631 -11.19 -18.24 8.47
C GLU A 631 -12.28 -17.43 7.79
N ASN A 632 -12.33 -16.13 8.01
CA ASN A 632 -13.30 -15.25 7.37
C ASN A 632 -13.00 -15.05 5.89
N LYS A 633 -11.72 -14.94 5.50
CA LYS A 633 -11.29 -14.91 4.09
C LYS A 633 -11.59 -16.24 3.40
N PHE A 634 -11.34 -17.39 4.05
CA PHE A 634 -11.64 -18.70 3.51
C PHE A 634 -13.14 -18.96 3.34
N GLU A 635 -13.98 -18.26 4.08
CA GLU A 635 -15.42 -18.27 3.86
C GLU A 635 -15.87 -17.29 2.78
N LEU A 636 -15.37 -16.05 2.80
CA LEU A 636 -15.78 -14.96 1.92
C LEU A 636 -15.51 -15.29 0.44
N TYR A 637 -14.26 -15.59 0.10
CA TYR A 637 -13.87 -15.70 -1.31
C TYR A 637 -14.53 -16.86 -2.07
N PRO A 638 -14.71 -18.08 -1.49
CA PRO A 638 -15.52 -19.12 -2.13
C PRO A 638 -16.99 -18.73 -2.29
N ARG A 639 -17.59 -17.97 -1.34
CA ARG A 639 -18.97 -17.46 -1.47
C ARG A 639 -19.08 -16.42 -2.58
N LEU A 640 -18.07 -15.55 -2.77
CA LEU A 640 -18.02 -14.62 -3.91
C LEU A 640 -17.99 -15.39 -5.22
N VAL A 641 -17.09 -16.36 -5.37
CA VAL A 641 -17.01 -17.22 -6.57
C VAL A 641 -18.31 -17.97 -6.82
N GLN A 642 -18.95 -18.51 -5.77
CA GLN A 642 -20.24 -19.16 -5.91
C GLN A 642 -21.34 -18.19 -6.35
N PHE A 643 -21.32 -16.97 -5.84
CA PHE A 643 -22.27 -15.93 -6.20
C PHE A 643 -22.10 -15.51 -7.66
N PHE A 644 -20.88 -15.22 -8.10
CA PHE A 644 -20.58 -14.87 -9.48
C PHE A 644 -20.94 -16.02 -10.45
N ASN A 645 -20.54 -17.27 -10.16
CA ASN A 645 -20.90 -18.44 -10.99
C ASN A 645 -22.42 -18.62 -11.14
N LYS A 646 -23.19 -18.34 -10.08
CA LYS A 646 -24.65 -18.47 -10.13
C LYS A 646 -25.30 -17.47 -11.08
N HIS A 647 -24.69 -16.29 -11.27
CA HIS A 647 -25.31 -15.20 -11.99
C HIS A 647 -24.66 -14.92 -13.37
N LEU A 648 -23.48 -15.52 -13.65
CA LEU A 648 -22.73 -15.34 -14.88
C LEU A 648 -22.67 -16.59 -15.78
N ASN A 649 -23.13 -17.76 -15.28
CA ASN A 649 -23.09 -19.06 -16.02
C ASN A 649 -24.49 -19.61 -16.31
#